data_ada395e37c4343bc81fc3ba6ab90ee29
#
_entry.id   ada395e37c4343bc81fc3ba6ab90ee29
#
_cell.length_a   1.000
_cell.length_b   1.000
_cell.length_c   1.000
_cell.angle_alpha   90.00
_cell.angle_beta   90.00
_cell.angle_gamma   90.00
#
_symmetry.space_group_name_H-M   'P 1'
#
loop_
_entity.id
_entity.type
_entity.pdbx_description
1 polymer ?
#
loop_
_entity_poly.entity_id
_entity_poly.type
_entity_poly.pdbx_seq_one_letter_code
_entity_poly.pdbx_strand_id
1 'polypeptide(L)'
;MRRWHQRYSIAVACVLVCSIFISVRVSAADHPRLLLTVDGVSAIRSQLGEIPLFDDTLELTKREVDAEIASGIHVPIPVDFSGGYTHERHKRNFFVAEKAGALFQILRDEKYARYLRDMLFEYAEMYPTLPLHPKERSYARGKLFWQCLNDANWLLYMSLGYDAIYDWLSEDERLFLNTHLFRPFADFLSIENPQFFNRVHNHSTWGTAAVGMLGLVLDDTSLVERALYGLEDDGLEVGALDDDGGFIKAENQRVGFLANLEEPFSPDGYYTEGPYYQRYAMYPFLAFAVAMENAKPEYQVLGHKNDVLIKAVDALIALSDADGEFFAINDAQKGMSIFTPSMTLAISTAYWYGDKNAQLVAIAQGQGRVTLDRAGLALAADLAQGQVEPRRQSSVLLRDGAEGTQGGIAVLRAGDLAAVFKFTAQGLSHGHYDKLSYSFHQEGDEVVQDYGLVRFVNIGQKGGGNYLPENTTWAKQSIAHNTMVLNRKSHFGGEYAVGSQHHSSLKYASMNDETLITVYAQETNAYPGVDMRRALSLISLPGIQKPLLIDLFRVSGQLGLIDLPTHYLGQFIEASVPLSAQAGTAPLGTNHGYQHIFEEATGRAQNEEGLQFSWLASNRFYTMFRSTESGDSFTHGRLGANDPDFNLRRDPIFIHRRTPTTDQSTFVSIIDSHGEYSPVTELSTGQRSRIRDLRVTLDTPAYTVANIDLQSGDRFVVAWAHLDFSEDTIHEIQLPQGVLRWTGPQAVEAM
;
A
#
# COMPACT_ATOMS: atom_id res chain seq x y z
N MET A 1 43.90 75.07 1.74
CA MET A 1 44.15 75.70 3.05
C MET A 1 44.34 74.56 4.07
N ARG A 2 45.56 74.65 4.69
CA ARG A 2 45.97 74.11 6.01
C ARG A 2 45.50 72.67 6.36
N ARG A 3 46.44 71.68 6.35
CA ARG A 3 47.32 71.24 7.45
C ARG A 3 46.54 70.77 8.68
N TRP A 4 46.73 69.46 9.10
CA TRP A 4 47.81 69.09 10.04
C TRP A 4 48.04 67.57 10.06
N HIS A 5 49.33 67.18 10.09
CA HIS A 5 49.90 65.90 10.41
C HIS A 5 49.72 65.54 11.87
N GLN A 6 49.56 64.29 12.21
CA GLN A 6 50.29 63.72 13.33
C GLN A 6 50.57 62.24 13.13
N ARG A 7 51.84 61.88 13.23
CA ARG A 7 52.42 60.56 13.23
C ARG A 7 52.16 59.92 14.58
N TYR A 8 51.88 58.62 14.65
CA TYR A 8 52.27 57.77 15.76
C TYR A 8 52.79 56.44 15.27
N SER A 9 53.84 56.00 15.96
CA SER A 9 54.82 54.97 15.69
C SER A 9 54.26 53.57 15.72
N ILE A 10 54.86 52.73 14.88
CA ILE A 10 54.73 51.29 14.79
C ILE A 10 55.37 50.67 16.05
N ALA A 11 54.65 49.86 16.79
CA ALA A 11 55.14 48.83 17.70
C ALA A 11 54.73 47.46 17.13
N VAL A 12 55.72 46.76 16.60
CA VAL A 12 55.57 45.36 16.16
C VAL A 12 55.55 44.50 17.41
N ALA A 13 54.40 43.93 17.75
CA ALA A 13 54.29 42.82 18.70
C ALA A 13 54.07 41.54 17.92
N CYS A 14 55.08 40.72 17.81
CA CYS A 14 54.96 39.32 17.37
C CYS A 14 54.16 38.55 18.42
N VAL A 15 52.91 38.26 18.13
CA VAL A 15 52.13 37.24 18.86
C VAL A 15 52.30 35.94 18.15
N LEU A 16 53.10 35.02 18.74
CA LEU A 16 53.13 33.62 18.39
C LEU A 16 51.78 32.99 18.72
N VAL A 17 50.90 32.83 17.73
CA VAL A 17 49.71 31.99 17.85
C VAL A 17 50.17 30.55 17.75
N CYS A 18 50.37 29.86 18.86
CA CYS A 18 50.38 28.43 18.94
C CYS A 18 48.97 27.91 18.55
N SER A 19 48.82 27.53 17.30
CA SER A 19 47.65 26.76 16.88
C SER A 19 47.72 25.38 17.52
N ILE A 20 47.07 25.22 18.66
CA ILE A 20 46.75 23.92 19.21
C ILE A 20 45.73 23.29 18.24
N PHE A 21 46.18 22.44 17.34
CA PHE A 21 45.31 21.49 16.66
C PHE A 21 44.76 20.53 17.73
N ILE A 22 43.64 20.87 18.33
CA ILE A 22 42.81 19.89 19.00
C ILE A 22 42.29 19.02 17.86
N SER A 23 42.97 17.88 17.61
CA SER A 23 42.37 16.78 16.90
C SER A 23 41.17 16.34 17.75
N VAL A 24 40.00 16.82 17.41
CA VAL A 24 38.78 16.14 17.83
C VAL A 24 38.85 14.77 17.19
N ARG A 25 39.36 13.80 17.95
CA ARG A 25 39.06 12.39 17.65
C ARG A 25 37.54 12.35 17.81
N VAL A 26 36.82 12.33 16.67
CA VAL A 26 35.48 11.81 16.66
C VAL A 26 35.63 10.39 17.18
N SER A 27 35.33 10.18 18.46
CA SER A 27 35.22 8.84 19.02
C SER A 27 34.21 8.15 18.17
N ALA A 28 34.54 6.97 17.60
CA ALA A 28 33.54 6.11 17.01
C ALA A 28 32.39 6.00 18.05
N ALA A 29 31.17 6.30 17.64
CA ALA A 29 30.06 6.26 18.58
C ALA A 29 29.98 4.84 19.17
N ASP A 30 29.78 4.75 20.47
CA ASP A 30 29.67 3.46 21.18
C ASP A 30 28.46 2.67 20.68
N HIS A 31 28.50 1.36 20.76
CA HIS A 31 27.37 0.48 20.43
C HIS A 31 26.46 0.24 21.65
N PRO A 32 25.15 0.12 21.48
CA PRO A 32 24.41 0.11 20.20
C PRO A 32 24.20 1.52 19.62
N ARG A 33 24.15 1.61 18.29
CA ARG A 33 24.04 2.89 17.57
C ARG A 33 22.99 2.89 16.44
N LEU A 34 22.27 1.79 16.24
CA LEU A 34 21.23 1.67 15.21
C LEU A 34 19.87 2.14 15.72
N LEU A 35 18.91 1.25 15.94
CA LEU A 35 17.60 1.59 16.53
C LEU A 35 17.68 1.82 18.04
N LEU A 36 18.44 0.97 18.73
CA LEU A 36 18.88 1.24 20.08
C LEU A 36 20.11 2.15 20.07
N THR A 37 20.19 3.06 21.03
CA THR A 37 21.35 3.89 21.29
C THR A 37 21.74 3.80 22.77
N VAL A 38 22.98 4.09 23.11
CA VAL A 38 23.44 4.07 24.52
C VAL A 38 22.56 4.96 25.41
N ASP A 39 22.24 6.16 24.95
CA ASP A 39 21.36 7.08 25.67
C ASP A 39 19.91 6.57 25.74
N GLY A 40 19.40 5.97 24.65
CA GLY A 40 18.06 5.35 24.60
C GLY A 40 17.94 4.21 25.60
N VAL A 41 18.94 3.33 25.64
CA VAL A 41 19.02 2.24 26.63
C VAL A 41 19.06 2.75 28.06
N SER A 42 19.81 3.83 28.30
CA SER A 42 19.87 4.46 29.63
C SER A 42 18.51 5.03 30.06
N ALA A 43 17.80 5.70 29.15
CA ALA A 43 16.44 6.20 29.37
C ALA A 43 15.45 5.07 29.67
N ILE A 44 15.50 3.97 28.88
CA ILE A 44 14.65 2.79 29.12
C ILE A 44 14.89 2.23 30.53
N ARG A 45 16.15 1.98 30.88
CA ARG A 45 16.50 1.37 32.16
C ARG A 45 16.05 2.22 33.36
N SER A 46 16.01 3.54 33.21
CA SER A 46 15.56 4.45 34.29
C SER A 46 14.07 4.41 34.54
N GLN A 47 13.28 3.81 33.63
CA GLN A 47 11.82 3.79 33.67
C GLN A 47 11.23 2.37 33.66
N LEU A 48 12.07 1.34 33.82
CA LEU A 48 11.60 -0.05 33.88
C LEU A 48 10.66 -0.27 35.08
N GLY A 49 9.51 -0.91 34.83
CA GLY A 49 8.48 -1.19 35.82
C GLY A 49 7.50 -0.02 36.04
N GLU A 50 7.63 1.09 35.31
CA GLU A 50 6.78 2.27 35.47
C GLU A 50 5.81 2.51 34.32
N ILE A 51 6.05 1.89 33.13
CA ILE A 51 5.31 2.15 31.91
C ILE A 51 4.67 0.84 31.38
N PRO A 52 3.36 0.59 31.69
CA PRO A 52 2.74 -0.72 31.50
C PRO A 52 2.88 -1.31 30.10
N LEU A 53 2.55 -0.57 29.03
CA LEU A 53 2.61 -1.11 27.66
C LEU A 53 4.03 -1.45 27.23
N PHE A 54 5.03 -0.67 27.66
CA PHE A 54 6.43 -0.96 27.39
C PHE A 54 6.91 -2.19 28.16
N ASP A 55 6.58 -2.25 29.45
CA ASP A 55 6.97 -3.37 30.33
C ASP A 55 6.30 -4.68 29.88
N ASP A 56 5.03 -4.65 29.47
CA ASP A 56 4.32 -5.80 28.88
C ASP A 56 4.99 -6.27 27.58
N THR A 57 5.40 -5.34 26.71
CA THR A 57 6.13 -5.66 25.47
C THR A 57 7.49 -6.30 25.79
N LEU A 58 8.21 -5.77 26.77
CA LEU A 58 9.51 -6.30 27.20
C LEU A 58 9.36 -7.71 27.78
N GLU A 59 8.37 -7.95 28.64
CA GLU A 59 8.13 -9.27 29.24
C GLU A 59 7.66 -10.30 28.21
N LEU A 60 6.83 -9.89 27.24
CA LEU A 60 6.46 -10.74 26.11
C LEU A 60 7.69 -11.15 25.30
N THR A 61 8.53 -10.18 24.95
CA THR A 61 9.78 -10.39 24.19
C THR A 61 10.73 -11.32 24.96
N LYS A 62 10.86 -11.11 26.27
CA LYS A 62 11.67 -11.94 27.14
C LYS A 62 11.19 -13.40 27.15
N ARG A 63 9.89 -13.64 27.28
CA ARG A 63 9.31 -15.00 27.25
C ARG A 63 9.58 -15.70 25.92
N GLU A 64 9.44 -14.98 24.80
CA GLU A 64 9.73 -15.53 23.47
C GLU A 64 11.19 -15.94 23.30
N VAL A 65 12.14 -15.09 23.72
CA VAL A 65 13.58 -15.37 23.59
C VAL A 65 14.02 -16.44 24.60
N ASP A 66 13.53 -16.42 25.83
CA ASP A 66 13.83 -17.47 26.84
C ASP A 66 13.36 -18.86 26.36
N ALA A 67 12.22 -18.95 25.68
CA ALA A 67 11.76 -20.20 25.07
C ALA A 67 12.66 -20.69 23.95
N GLU A 68 13.19 -19.79 23.12
CA GLU A 68 14.16 -20.16 22.08
C GLU A 68 15.52 -20.58 22.66
N ILE A 69 16.02 -19.90 23.69
CA ILE A 69 17.23 -20.29 24.39
C ILE A 69 17.08 -21.70 24.97
N ALA A 70 15.92 -22.00 25.59
CA ALA A 70 15.63 -23.32 26.14
C ALA A 70 15.55 -24.42 25.07
N SER A 71 15.14 -24.08 23.83
CA SER A 71 15.09 -25.03 22.72
C SER A 71 16.45 -25.31 22.09
N GLY A 72 17.45 -24.49 22.36
CA GLY A 72 18.79 -24.54 21.77
C GLY A 72 18.90 -23.84 20.40
N ILE A 73 20.14 -23.74 19.91
CA ILE A 73 20.43 -23.11 18.62
C ILE A 73 20.22 -24.15 17.51
N HIS A 74 19.56 -23.73 16.43
CA HIS A 74 19.33 -24.54 15.24
C HIS A 74 19.58 -23.70 14.00
N VAL A 75 20.66 -24.00 13.27
CA VAL A 75 21.03 -23.36 12.00
C VAL A 75 21.09 -24.44 10.91
N PRO A 76 19.92 -24.86 10.35
CA PRO A 76 19.87 -25.95 9.38
C PRO A 76 20.41 -25.52 8.02
N ILE A 77 20.91 -26.49 7.21
CA ILE A 77 21.26 -26.23 5.83
C ILE A 77 19.98 -25.88 5.05
N PRO A 78 19.95 -24.75 4.32
CA PRO A 78 18.73 -24.25 3.65
C PRO A 78 18.37 -25.13 2.45
N VAL A 79 17.10 -25.57 2.39
CA VAL A 79 16.57 -26.41 1.30
C VAL A 79 15.13 -26.07 0.89
N ASP A 80 14.38 -25.31 1.71
CA ASP A 80 12.95 -25.14 1.54
C ASP A 80 12.55 -23.80 0.94
N PHE A 81 11.39 -23.74 0.26
CA PHE A 81 10.67 -22.50 0.00
C PHE A 81 10.04 -21.95 1.28
N SER A 82 9.52 -20.71 1.20
CA SER A 82 8.73 -20.07 2.27
C SER A 82 7.68 -21.05 2.82
N GLY A 83 7.60 -21.12 4.15
CA GLY A 83 6.74 -22.03 4.89
C GLY A 83 7.28 -23.45 5.11
N GLY A 84 8.38 -23.82 4.44
CA GLY A 84 9.11 -25.03 4.79
C GLY A 84 9.98 -24.83 6.04
N TYR A 85 10.35 -25.96 6.68
CA TYR A 85 11.02 -25.93 7.98
C TYR A 85 12.30 -25.08 8.01
N THR A 86 13.21 -25.27 7.05
CA THR A 86 14.50 -24.56 7.05
C THR A 86 14.30 -23.06 6.84
N HIS A 87 13.38 -22.67 5.94
CA HIS A 87 13.04 -21.28 5.69
C HIS A 87 12.45 -20.61 6.95
N GLU A 88 11.46 -21.22 7.58
CA GLU A 88 10.82 -20.64 8.77
C GLU A 88 11.75 -20.64 9.97
N ARG A 89 12.68 -21.63 10.06
CA ARG A 89 13.69 -21.65 11.12
C ARG A 89 14.68 -20.47 11.01
N HIS A 90 15.20 -20.18 9.82
CA HIS A 90 16.06 -19.01 9.61
C HIS A 90 15.34 -17.68 9.86
N LYS A 91 14.05 -17.59 9.51
CA LYS A 91 13.22 -16.42 9.86
C LYS A 91 13.11 -16.27 11.39
N ARG A 92 12.82 -17.35 12.08
CA ARG A 92 12.75 -17.34 13.54
C ARG A 92 14.07 -16.86 14.15
N ASN A 93 15.19 -17.36 13.63
CA ASN A 93 16.53 -17.00 14.12
C ASN A 93 16.79 -15.49 14.03
N PHE A 94 16.51 -14.85 12.90
CA PHE A 94 16.80 -13.43 12.78
C PHE A 94 15.87 -12.55 13.63
N PHE A 95 14.58 -12.91 13.79
CA PHE A 95 13.70 -12.19 14.71
C PHE A 95 14.12 -12.35 16.19
N VAL A 96 14.63 -13.52 16.55
CA VAL A 96 15.12 -13.77 17.90
C VAL A 96 16.45 -13.04 18.13
N ALA A 97 17.31 -12.92 17.12
CA ALA A 97 18.58 -12.21 17.22
C ALA A 97 18.40 -10.74 17.58
N GLU A 98 17.52 -10.03 16.89
CA GLU A 98 17.16 -8.63 17.22
C GLU A 98 16.66 -8.52 18.67
N LYS A 99 15.70 -9.39 19.05
CA LYS A 99 15.09 -9.39 20.39
C LYS A 99 16.10 -9.72 21.47
N ALA A 100 16.98 -10.70 21.26
CA ALA A 100 18.03 -11.07 22.21
C ALA A 100 19.01 -9.92 22.41
N GLY A 101 19.41 -9.23 21.34
CA GLY A 101 20.24 -8.03 21.42
C GLY A 101 19.58 -6.93 22.26
N ALA A 102 18.31 -6.63 22.02
CA ALA A 102 17.55 -5.65 22.81
C ALA A 102 17.46 -6.04 24.30
N LEU A 103 17.13 -7.31 24.59
CA LEU A 103 17.07 -7.81 25.97
C LEU A 103 18.41 -7.74 26.68
N PHE A 104 19.53 -8.07 26.00
CA PHE A 104 20.87 -7.91 26.55
C PHE A 104 21.14 -6.46 26.96
N GLN A 105 20.86 -5.53 26.06
CA GLN A 105 21.05 -4.12 26.31
C GLN A 105 20.18 -3.60 27.47
N ILE A 106 18.89 -3.94 27.48
CA ILE A 106 17.96 -3.44 28.48
C ILE A 106 18.18 -4.07 29.85
N LEU A 107 18.32 -5.41 29.92
CA LEU A 107 18.35 -6.17 31.17
C LEU A 107 19.75 -6.45 31.73
N ARG A 108 20.80 -6.27 30.93
CA ARG A 108 22.21 -6.61 31.28
C ARG A 108 22.43 -8.09 31.57
N ASP A 109 21.58 -8.99 31.08
CA ASP A 109 21.76 -10.42 31.25
C ASP A 109 22.54 -10.99 30.07
N GLU A 110 23.78 -11.38 30.33
CA GLU A 110 24.71 -11.89 29.31
C GLU A 110 24.24 -13.20 28.65
N LYS A 111 23.25 -13.91 29.21
CA LYS A 111 22.72 -15.12 28.55
C LYS A 111 22.22 -14.83 27.14
N TYR A 112 21.63 -13.64 26.93
CA TYR A 112 21.14 -13.20 25.62
C TYR A 112 22.28 -12.91 24.65
N ALA A 113 23.34 -12.22 25.11
CA ALA A 113 24.51 -11.96 24.30
C ALA A 113 25.24 -13.26 23.92
N ARG A 114 25.41 -14.21 24.88
CA ARG A 114 26.01 -15.52 24.61
C ARG A 114 25.21 -16.32 23.59
N TYR A 115 23.90 -16.40 23.76
CA TYR A 115 23.02 -17.10 22.80
C TYR A 115 23.15 -16.52 21.38
N LEU A 116 23.11 -15.18 21.26
CA LEU A 116 23.23 -14.51 19.97
C LEU A 116 24.62 -14.72 19.35
N ARG A 117 25.71 -14.55 20.13
CA ARG A 117 27.06 -14.84 19.67
C ARG A 117 27.19 -16.26 19.12
N ASP A 118 26.76 -17.25 19.90
CA ASP A 118 26.88 -18.67 19.53
C ASP A 118 26.10 -18.97 18.23
N MET A 119 24.91 -18.39 18.07
CA MET A 119 24.13 -18.51 16.84
C MET A 119 24.83 -17.85 15.66
N LEU A 120 25.41 -16.66 15.81
CA LEU A 120 26.19 -15.98 14.76
C LEU A 120 27.40 -16.79 14.35
N PHE A 121 28.08 -17.48 15.29
CA PHE A 121 29.22 -18.36 14.99
C PHE A 121 28.78 -19.56 14.16
N GLU A 122 27.65 -20.22 14.47
CA GLU A 122 27.14 -21.31 13.63
C GLU A 122 26.84 -20.82 12.19
N TYR A 123 26.30 -19.62 12.02
CA TYR A 123 26.13 -19.02 10.70
C TYR A 123 27.46 -18.71 10.01
N ALA A 124 28.44 -18.19 10.73
CA ALA A 124 29.76 -17.85 10.19
C ALA A 124 30.58 -19.09 9.74
N GLU A 125 30.36 -20.22 10.40
CA GLU A 125 30.94 -21.51 9.98
C GLU A 125 30.22 -22.09 8.75
N MET A 126 28.91 -21.94 8.67
CA MET A 126 28.09 -22.49 7.58
C MET A 126 28.17 -21.65 6.30
N TYR A 127 28.02 -20.32 6.40
CA TYR A 127 27.78 -19.43 5.26
C TYR A 127 28.82 -19.50 4.16
N PRO A 128 30.17 -19.56 4.44
CA PRO A 128 31.19 -19.67 3.41
C PRO A 128 31.10 -20.97 2.58
N THR A 129 30.44 -21.99 3.12
CA THR A 129 30.31 -23.31 2.47
C THR A 129 29.02 -23.43 1.63
N LEU A 130 28.09 -22.48 1.76
CA LEU A 130 26.81 -22.54 1.08
C LEU A 130 26.95 -22.24 -0.42
N PRO A 131 26.46 -23.13 -1.29
CA PRO A 131 26.17 -22.79 -2.68
C PRO A 131 24.94 -21.86 -2.74
N LEU A 132 24.56 -21.44 -3.95
CA LEU A 132 23.24 -20.85 -4.15
C LEU A 132 22.14 -21.83 -3.69
N HIS A 133 21.06 -21.28 -3.14
CA HIS A 133 19.94 -22.08 -2.62
C HIS A 133 19.43 -23.09 -3.66
N PRO A 134 19.08 -24.33 -3.28
CA PRO A 134 18.70 -25.37 -4.24
C PRO A 134 17.41 -25.10 -5.03
N LYS A 135 16.60 -24.14 -4.61
CA LYS A 135 15.40 -23.70 -5.34
C LYS A 135 15.74 -22.58 -6.32
N GLU A 136 15.43 -22.76 -7.60
CA GLU A 136 15.92 -21.94 -8.73
C GLU A 136 14.86 -20.95 -9.27
N ARG A 137 13.79 -20.71 -8.56
CA ARG A 137 12.62 -19.99 -9.07
C ARG A 137 12.79 -18.45 -9.08
N SER A 138 13.71 -17.86 -8.32
CA SER A 138 13.84 -16.40 -8.21
C SER A 138 14.79 -15.82 -9.27
N TYR A 139 14.45 -14.66 -9.83
CA TYR A 139 15.37 -13.85 -10.67
C TYR A 139 16.65 -13.44 -9.92
N ALA A 140 16.58 -13.36 -8.60
CA ALA A 140 17.69 -13.11 -7.69
C ALA A 140 17.75 -14.20 -6.61
N ARG A 141 18.42 -15.32 -6.96
CA ARG A 141 18.52 -16.51 -6.12
C ARG A 141 19.42 -16.24 -4.92
N GLY A 142 18.96 -16.55 -3.71
CA GLY A 142 19.72 -16.39 -2.47
C GLY A 142 20.65 -17.56 -2.15
N LYS A 143 21.32 -17.49 -1.01
CA LYS A 143 22.11 -18.59 -0.42
C LYS A 143 21.40 -19.20 0.78
N LEU A 144 21.04 -18.38 1.75
CA LEU A 144 20.37 -18.80 2.98
C LEU A 144 18.86 -19.00 2.77
N PHE A 145 18.29 -18.27 1.84
CA PHE A 145 16.89 -18.39 1.43
C PHE A 145 16.82 -18.58 -0.09
N TRP A 146 15.65 -18.97 -0.59
CA TRP A 146 15.45 -19.20 -2.01
C TRP A 146 15.57 -17.94 -2.88
N GLN A 147 15.50 -16.75 -2.26
CA GLN A 147 15.65 -15.46 -2.92
C GLN A 147 16.41 -14.45 -2.05
N CYS A 148 17.16 -13.54 -2.69
CA CYS A 148 17.93 -12.49 -2.03
C CYS A 148 17.08 -11.58 -1.13
N LEU A 149 15.79 -11.39 -1.40
CA LEU A 149 14.90 -10.62 -0.56
C LEU A 149 14.89 -11.13 0.90
N ASN A 150 14.79 -12.44 1.09
CA ASN A 150 14.79 -13.02 2.43
C ASN A 150 16.21 -13.05 3.04
N ASP A 151 17.23 -13.18 2.21
CA ASP A 151 18.63 -13.01 2.64
C ASP A 151 18.86 -11.59 3.18
N ALA A 152 18.32 -10.57 2.51
CA ALA A 152 18.40 -9.18 2.96
C ALA A 152 17.64 -8.93 4.28
N ASN A 153 16.45 -9.54 4.44
CA ASN A 153 15.74 -9.51 5.73
C ASN A 153 16.67 -10.05 6.84
N TRP A 154 17.29 -11.21 6.61
CA TRP A 154 18.18 -11.83 7.58
C TRP A 154 19.33 -10.90 7.96
N LEU A 155 20.01 -10.31 6.98
CA LEU A 155 21.14 -9.42 7.23
C LEU A 155 20.74 -8.18 8.02
N LEU A 156 19.59 -7.58 7.72
CA LEU A 156 19.09 -6.39 8.42
C LEU A 156 18.83 -6.68 9.89
N TYR A 157 18.05 -7.71 10.21
CA TYR A 157 17.73 -8.07 11.59
C TYR A 157 18.96 -8.57 12.37
N MET A 158 19.83 -9.35 11.73
CA MET A 158 21.08 -9.78 12.36
C MET A 158 22.04 -8.62 12.63
N SER A 159 22.04 -7.59 11.79
CA SER A 159 22.81 -6.37 12.03
C SER A 159 22.35 -5.64 13.29
N LEU A 160 21.01 -5.60 13.56
CA LEU A 160 20.47 -5.04 14.80
C LEU A 160 20.94 -5.83 16.03
N GLY A 161 20.88 -7.15 15.95
CA GLY A 161 21.40 -8.02 17.02
C GLY A 161 22.90 -7.89 17.22
N TYR A 162 23.67 -7.85 16.13
CA TYR A 162 25.13 -7.72 16.15
C TYR A 162 25.57 -6.37 16.72
N ASP A 163 24.92 -5.28 16.34
CA ASP A 163 25.12 -3.95 16.92
C ASP A 163 24.96 -3.96 18.44
N ALA A 164 23.90 -4.64 18.93
CA ALA A 164 23.62 -4.70 20.35
C ALA A 164 24.68 -5.42 21.20
N ILE A 165 25.41 -6.37 20.63
CA ILE A 165 26.48 -7.13 21.35
C ILE A 165 27.88 -6.75 20.90
N TYR A 166 28.04 -5.79 19.99
CA TYR A 166 29.31 -5.48 19.33
C TYR A 166 30.47 -5.18 20.32
N ASP A 167 30.23 -4.33 21.33
CA ASP A 167 31.22 -3.97 22.33
C ASP A 167 31.44 -5.06 23.40
N TRP A 168 30.51 -6.02 23.53
CA TRP A 168 30.65 -7.17 24.39
C TRP A 168 31.50 -8.27 23.79
N LEU A 169 31.58 -8.37 22.45
CA LEU A 169 32.42 -9.31 21.72
C LEU A 169 33.89 -8.88 21.79
N SER A 170 34.82 -9.87 21.86
CA SER A 170 36.24 -9.63 21.67
C SER A 170 36.55 -9.18 20.23
N GLU A 171 37.71 -8.58 20.04
CA GLU A 171 38.18 -8.15 18.73
C GLU A 171 38.36 -9.33 17.76
N ASP A 172 38.86 -10.47 18.22
CA ASP A 172 39.00 -11.70 17.43
C ASP A 172 37.64 -12.27 16.99
N GLU A 173 36.63 -12.25 17.87
CA GLU A 173 35.27 -12.68 17.54
C GLU A 173 34.66 -11.78 16.49
N ARG A 174 34.78 -10.46 16.63
CA ARG A 174 34.32 -9.50 15.63
C ARG A 174 35.01 -9.70 14.28
N LEU A 175 36.33 -9.89 14.28
CA LEU A 175 37.10 -10.14 13.06
C LEU A 175 36.63 -11.43 12.36
N PHE A 176 36.40 -12.49 13.13
CA PHE A 176 35.91 -13.77 12.60
C PHE A 176 34.51 -13.60 11.95
N LEU A 177 33.54 -13.00 12.65
CA LEU A 177 32.20 -12.78 12.14
C LEU A 177 32.19 -11.87 10.90
N ASN A 178 33.00 -10.81 10.91
CA ASN A 178 33.07 -9.89 9.77
C ASN A 178 33.67 -10.56 8.53
N THR A 179 34.69 -11.41 8.72
CA THR A 179 35.40 -12.06 7.59
C THR A 179 34.62 -13.23 6.99
N HIS A 180 33.92 -14.00 7.83
CA HIS A 180 33.28 -15.24 7.37
C HIS A 180 31.77 -15.11 7.14
N LEU A 181 31.14 -14.06 7.65
CA LEU A 181 29.69 -13.91 7.58
C LEU A 181 29.25 -12.55 6.99
N PHE A 182 29.49 -11.46 7.72
CA PHE A 182 28.81 -10.21 7.43
C PHE A 182 29.28 -9.53 6.13
N ARG A 183 30.59 -9.38 5.90
CA ARG A 183 31.10 -8.79 4.66
C ARG A 183 30.81 -9.64 3.43
N PRO A 184 31.07 -10.97 3.43
CA PRO A 184 30.65 -11.82 2.32
C PRO A 184 29.13 -11.77 2.04
N PHE A 185 28.32 -11.64 3.08
CA PHE A 185 26.87 -11.53 2.92
C PHE A 185 26.45 -10.21 2.23
N ALA A 186 27.04 -9.09 2.66
CA ALA A 186 26.79 -7.78 2.05
C ALA A 186 27.24 -7.73 0.58
N ASP A 187 28.41 -8.29 0.26
CA ASP A 187 28.91 -8.37 -1.11
C ASP A 187 28.06 -9.28 -1.98
N PHE A 188 27.60 -10.41 -1.44
CA PHE A 188 26.66 -11.29 -2.13
C PHE A 188 25.36 -10.58 -2.50
N LEU A 189 24.75 -9.84 -1.58
CA LEU A 189 23.51 -9.12 -1.84
C LEU A 189 23.67 -7.95 -2.82
N SER A 190 24.82 -7.30 -2.84
CA SER A 190 25.05 -6.10 -3.64
C SER A 190 25.84 -6.40 -4.91
N ILE A 191 27.13 -6.75 -4.78
CA ILE A 191 28.08 -6.89 -5.90
C ILE A 191 27.76 -8.12 -6.76
N GLU A 192 27.45 -9.26 -6.11
CA GLU A 192 27.17 -10.51 -6.83
C GLU A 192 25.73 -10.57 -7.36
N ASN A 193 24.81 -9.76 -6.82
CA ASN A 193 23.40 -9.71 -7.23
C ASN A 193 22.94 -8.27 -7.53
N PRO A 194 23.55 -7.56 -8.50
CA PRO A 194 23.18 -6.20 -8.85
C PRO A 194 21.72 -6.10 -9.34
N GLN A 195 21.15 -7.14 -9.98
CA GLN A 195 19.76 -7.21 -10.42
C GLN A 195 18.77 -7.14 -9.25
N PHE A 196 19.18 -7.52 -8.05
CA PHE A 196 18.41 -7.38 -6.82
C PHE A 196 18.65 -6.01 -6.16
N PHE A 197 19.90 -5.56 -6.13
CA PHE A 197 20.35 -4.42 -5.36
C PHE A 197 20.11 -3.09 -6.07
N ASN A 198 20.41 -3.01 -7.38
CA ASN A 198 20.39 -1.79 -8.19
C ASN A 198 19.08 -1.61 -8.97
N ARG A 199 17.95 -1.55 -8.26
CA ARG A 199 16.64 -1.29 -8.89
C ARG A 199 15.79 -0.38 -8.01
N VAL A 200 14.69 0.15 -8.54
CA VAL A 200 13.64 0.83 -7.78
C VAL A 200 12.50 -0.16 -7.54
N HIS A 201 12.45 -0.71 -6.33
CA HIS A 201 11.49 -1.74 -5.95
C HIS A 201 11.62 -2.07 -4.46
N ASN A 202 10.58 -2.59 -3.81
CA ASN A 202 10.67 -3.01 -2.41
C ASN A 202 11.81 -4.02 -2.13
N HIS A 203 12.18 -4.88 -3.08
CA HIS A 203 13.31 -5.81 -2.96
C HIS A 203 14.64 -5.08 -2.76
N SER A 204 14.92 -4.07 -3.59
CA SER A 204 16.14 -3.25 -3.46
C SER A 204 16.13 -2.44 -2.16
N THR A 205 14.97 -1.98 -1.70
CA THR A 205 14.87 -1.30 -0.41
C THR A 205 15.38 -2.17 0.73
N TRP A 206 15.00 -3.45 0.77
CA TRP A 206 15.53 -4.41 1.75
C TRP A 206 17.01 -4.64 1.57
N GLY A 207 17.50 -4.81 0.34
CA GLY A 207 18.91 -5.03 0.04
C GLY A 207 19.80 -3.87 0.45
N THR A 208 19.42 -2.66 0.05
CA THR A 208 20.19 -1.44 0.35
C THR A 208 20.15 -1.11 1.85
N ALA A 209 18.99 -1.21 2.50
CA ALA A 209 18.88 -1.02 3.94
C ALA A 209 19.75 -2.03 4.71
N ALA A 210 19.74 -3.33 4.35
CA ALA A 210 20.52 -4.35 5.03
C ALA A 210 22.03 -4.10 4.92
N VAL A 211 22.53 -3.76 3.73
CA VAL A 211 23.94 -3.43 3.50
C VAL A 211 24.34 -2.15 4.24
N GLY A 212 23.46 -1.13 4.21
CA GLY A 212 23.69 0.13 4.93
C GLY A 212 23.71 -0.05 6.44
N MET A 213 22.78 -0.83 7.01
CA MET A 213 22.76 -1.17 8.44
C MET A 213 24.06 -1.82 8.88
N LEU A 214 24.55 -2.81 8.12
CA LEU A 214 25.85 -3.41 8.39
C LEU A 214 26.99 -2.39 8.28
N GLY A 215 26.95 -1.51 7.27
CA GLY A 215 27.94 -0.44 7.11
C GLY A 215 28.02 0.47 8.34
N LEU A 216 26.87 0.79 8.95
CA LEU A 216 26.82 1.56 10.19
C LEU A 216 27.39 0.77 11.37
N VAL A 217 27.10 -0.53 11.51
CA VAL A 217 27.69 -1.36 12.58
C VAL A 217 29.21 -1.41 12.48
N LEU A 218 29.75 -1.58 11.26
CA LEU A 218 31.17 -1.72 11.02
C LEU A 218 31.95 -0.39 10.93
N ASP A 219 31.24 0.75 11.02
CA ASP A 219 31.75 2.09 10.69
C ASP A 219 32.44 2.13 9.30
N ASP A 220 31.84 1.41 8.34
CA ASP A 220 32.33 1.28 6.97
C ASP A 220 31.57 2.20 6.02
N THR A 221 32.12 3.37 5.77
CA THR A 221 31.53 4.39 4.90
C THR A 221 31.28 3.86 3.48
N SER A 222 32.10 2.93 2.98
CA SER A 222 31.89 2.40 1.61
C SER A 222 30.65 1.54 1.50
N LEU A 223 30.27 0.80 2.53
CA LEU A 223 29.01 0.06 2.59
C LEU A 223 27.82 1.00 2.74
N VAL A 224 27.94 2.07 3.53
CA VAL A 224 26.91 3.08 3.69
C VAL A 224 26.64 3.82 2.37
N GLU A 225 27.70 4.27 1.69
CA GLU A 225 27.56 4.95 0.39
C GLU A 225 27.02 4.01 -0.68
N ARG A 226 27.46 2.75 -0.72
CA ARG A 226 26.90 1.71 -1.60
C ARG A 226 25.40 1.54 -1.35
N ALA A 227 24.97 1.54 -0.11
CA ALA A 227 23.55 1.45 0.24
C ALA A 227 22.77 2.69 -0.22
N LEU A 228 23.27 3.89 0.04
CA LEU A 228 22.59 5.14 -0.29
C LEU A 228 22.48 5.38 -1.80
N TYR A 229 23.55 5.11 -2.55
CA TYR A 229 23.67 5.50 -3.96
C TYR A 229 23.70 4.34 -4.95
N GLY A 230 23.74 3.07 -4.48
CA GLY A 230 23.85 1.89 -5.34
C GLY A 230 25.25 1.66 -5.89
N LEU A 231 25.32 0.85 -6.95
CA LEU A 231 26.54 0.56 -7.70
C LEU A 231 26.55 1.39 -8.99
N GLU A 232 27.65 2.06 -9.30
CA GLU A 232 27.79 2.83 -10.54
C GLU A 232 27.84 1.92 -11.78
N ASP A 233 28.57 0.81 -11.68
CA ASP A 233 28.76 -0.14 -12.77
C ASP A 233 28.14 -1.49 -12.36
N ASP A 234 26.92 -1.74 -12.77
CA ASP A 234 26.13 -2.89 -12.38
C ASP A 234 26.03 -3.99 -13.45
N GLY A 235 26.46 -3.72 -14.67
CA GLY A 235 26.41 -4.67 -15.79
C GLY A 235 25.01 -5.08 -16.24
N LEU A 236 23.95 -4.40 -15.77
CA LEU A 236 22.55 -4.76 -16.06
C LEU A 236 22.11 -4.20 -17.41
N GLU A 237 21.35 -5.00 -18.16
CA GLU A 237 20.76 -4.58 -19.44
C GLU A 237 19.48 -3.76 -19.17
N VAL A 238 19.36 -2.62 -19.89
CA VAL A 238 18.13 -1.80 -19.88
C VAL A 238 16.99 -2.59 -20.51
N GLY A 239 15.83 -2.62 -19.84
CA GLY A 239 14.66 -3.39 -20.27
C GLY A 239 14.62 -4.81 -19.76
N ALA A 240 15.62 -5.28 -18.99
CA ALA A 240 15.56 -6.57 -18.31
C ALA A 240 14.34 -6.63 -17.36
N LEU A 241 13.64 -7.78 -17.36
CA LEU A 241 12.44 -8.01 -16.56
C LEU A 241 12.72 -9.04 -15.45
N ASP A 242 11.99 -8.89 -14.35
CA ASP A 242 11.93 -9.90 -13.29
C ASP A 242 10.91 -11.01 -13.60
N ASP A 243 10.73 -11.93 -12.66
CA ASP A 243 9.81 -13.07 -12.77
C ASP A 243 8.32 -12.69 -12.63
N ASP A 244 8.00 -11.44 -12.24
CA ASP A 244 6.64 -10.87 -12.20
C ASP A 244 6.36 -9.93 -13.39
N GLY A 245 7.33 -9.75 -14.30
CA GLY A 245 7.24 -8.93 -15.50
C GLY A 245 7.54 -7.45 -15.30
N GLY A 246 8.01 -7.06 -14.11
CA GLY A 246 8.48 -5.70 -13.83
C GLY A 246 9.92 -5.44 -14.30
N PHE A 247 10.27 -4.18 -14.56
CA PHE A 247 11.63 -3.83 -14.94
C PHE A 247 12.61 -4.03 -13.78
N ILE A 248 13.72 -4.73 -14.06
CA ILE A 248 14.90 -4.71 -13.20
C ILE A 248 15.65 -3.40 -13.42
N LYS A 249 15.82 -2.99 -14.67
CA LYS A 249 16.45 -1.73 -15.03
C LYS A 249 15.67 -1.02 -16.13
N ALA A 250 15.14 0.15 -15.80
CA ALA A 250 14.55 1.07 -16.77
C ALA A 250 15.61 2.05 -17.33
N GLU A 251 15.29 2.71 -18.43
CA GLU A 251 16.17 3.74 -19.01
C GLU A 251 16.33 4.92 -18.03
N ASN A 252 17.56 5.36 -17.79
CA ASN A 252 17.92 6.44 -16.86
C ASN A 252 17.48 6.23 -15.40
N GLN A 253 17.18 4.99 -15.01
CA GLN A 253 16.82 4.66 -13.63
C GLN A 253 17.96 5.00 -12.66
N ARG A 254 17.65 5.76 -11.61
CA ARG A 254 18.55 5.95 -10.47
C ARG A 254 18.53 4.69 -9.61
N VAL A 255 19.52 4.53 -8.75
CA VAL A 255 19.72 3.34 -7.94
C VAL A 255 20.04 3.69 -6.49
N GLY A 256 19.99 2.70 -5.61
CA GLY A 256 20.27 2.86 -4.19
C GLY A 256 19.06 3.24 -3.35
N PHE A 257 19.27 3.35 -2.07
CA PHE A 257 18.22 3.62 -1.08
C PHE A 257 17.52 4.97 -1.32
N LEU A 258 18.29 6.02 -1.66
CA LEU A 258 17.71 7.35 -1.89
C LEU A 258 16.80 7.35 -3.13
N ALA A 259 17.17 6.62 -4.20
CA ALA A 259 16.30 6.48 -5.37
C ALA A 259 14.97 5.78 -5.00
N ASN A 260 15.03 4.79 -4.12
CA ASN A 260 13.83 4.12 -3.60
C ASN A 260 12.97 5.00 -2.66
N LEU A 261 13.52 6.09 -2.11
CA LEU A 261 12.74 7.14 -1.44
C LEU A 261 12.14 8.15 -2.43
N GLU A 262 12.84 8.45 -3.49
CA GLU A 262 12.49 9.54 -4.39
C GLU A 262 11.47 9.13 -5.45
N GLU A 263 11.61 7.95 -6.05
CA GLU A 263 10.82 7.55 -7.22
C GLU A 263 9.45 6.94 -6.89
N PRO A 264 9.34 5.92 -6.00
CA PRO A 264 8.04 5.27 -5.75
C PRO A 264 7.13 6.01 -4.78
N PHE A 265 7.66 6.93 -3.97
CA PHE A 265 6.82 7.73 -3.07
C PHE A 265 6.36 9.02 -3.74
N SER A 266 5.09 9.35 -3.60
CA SER A 266 4.58 10.67 -3.91
C SER A 266 4.94 11.69 -2.82
N PRO A 267 4.80 13.00 -3.09
CA PRO A 267 4.96 14.04 -2.05
C PRO A 267 3.99 13.89 -0.87
N ASP A 268 2.90 13.14 -1.04
CA ASP A 268 1.89 12.87 -0.03
C ASP A 268 2.16 11.58 0.78
N GLY A 269 3.25 10.87 0.46
CA GLY A 269 3.63 9.62 1.12
C GLY A 269 2.97 8.36 0.55
N TYR A 270 2.20 8.47 -0.53
CA TYR A 270 1.68 7.28 -1.20
C TYR A 270 2.80 6.53 -1.92
N TYR A 271 2.87 5.22 -1.73
CA TYR A 271 3.82 4.33 -2.36
C TYR A 271 3.16 3.61 -3.53
N THR A 272 3.71 3.76 -4.72
CA THR A 272 3.04 3.35 -5.97
C THR A 272 2.71 1.85 -6.07
N GLU A 273 3.39 0.97 -5.33
CA GLU A 273 3.05 -0.47 -5.27
C GLU A 273 1.75 -0.76 -4.50
N GLY A 274 1.22 0.24 -3.77
CA GLY A 274 0.01 0.11 -2.97
C GLY A 274 0.25 -0.21 -1.48
N PRO A 275 -0.80 -0.11 -0.62
CA PRO A 275 -0.65 -0.12 0.84
C PRO A 275 -0.09 -1.44 1.40
N TYR A 276 -0.38 -2.57 0.78
CA TYR A 276 0.14 -3.86 1.23
C TYR A 276 1.67 -3.92 1.14
N TYR A 277 2.24 -3.51 0.00
CA TYR A 277 3.68 -3.46 -0.21
C TYR A 277 4.33 -2.28 0.51
N GLN A 278 3.65 -1.13 0.57
CA GLN A 278 4.09 -0.01 1.38
C GLN A 278 4.31 -0.42 2.84
N ARG A 279 3.35 -1.10 3.46
CA ARG A 279 3.47 -1.66 4.82
C ARG A 279 4.70 -2.57 4.96
N TYR A 280 4.96 -3.42 3.97
CA TYR A 280 6.10 -4.33 3.98
C TYR A 280 7.43 -3.60 3.82
N ALA A 281 7.49 -2.62 2.92
CA ALA A 281 8.68 -1.83 2.65
C ALA A 281 8.98 -0.79 3.75
N MET A 282 7.98 -0.35 4.53
CA MET A 282 8.17 0.64 5.59
C MET A 282 9.18 0.18 6.67
N TYR A 283 9.27 -1.12 6.94
CA TYR A 283 10.23 -1.60 7.94
C TYR A 283 11.69 -1.29 7.56
N PRO A 284 12.23 -1.74 6.40
CA PRO A 284 13.60 -1.41 6.01
C PRO A 284 13.82 0.09 5.78
N PHE A 285 12.81 0.80 5.23
CA PHE A 285 12.89 2.25 5.07
C PHE A 285 13.10 2.96 6.41
N LEU A 286 12.26 2.69 7.38
CA LEU A 286 12.33 3.36 8.68
C LEU A 286 13.52 2.87 9.52
N ALA A 287 13.79 1.56 9.53
CA ALA A 287 14.91 1.02 10.28
C ALA A 287 16.24 1.66 9.83
N PHE A 288 16.50 1.73 8.52
CA PHE A 288 17.75 2.32 8.03
C PHE A 288 17.74 3.85 8.18
N ALA A 289 16.64 4.55 7.91
CA ALA A 289 16.57 6.00 8.08
C ALA A 289 16.78 6.43 9.55
N VAL A 290 16.18 5.71 10.51
CA VAL A 290 16.41 5.95 11.96
C VAL A 290 17.83 5.63 12.36
N ALA A 291 18.40 4.53 11.86
CA ALA A 291 19.79 4.18 12.13
C ALA A 291 20.77 5.23 11.57
N MET A 292 20.48 5.77 10.38
CA MET A 292 21.23 6.89 9.81
C MET A 292 21.11 8.17 10.66
N GLU A 293 19.92 8.49 11.15
CA GLU A 293 19.68 9.65 12.03
C GLU A 293 20.47 9.51 13.33
N ASN A 294 20.54 8.31 13.89
CA ASN A 294 21.28 8.05 15.13
C ASN A 294 22.81 8.03 14.93
N ALA A 295 23.32 7.46 13.83
CA ALA A 295 24.75 7.22 13.63
C ALA A 295 25.43 8.23 12.69
N LYS A 296 24.71 8.78 11.71
CA LYS A 296 25.22 9.65 10.64
C LYS A 296 24.17 10.73 10.28
N PRO A 297 23.74 11.58 11.23
CA PRO A 297 22.65 12.55 11.02
C PRO A 297 22.96 13.59 9.93
N GLU A 298 24.23 13.78 9.56
CA GLU A 298 24.64 14.69 8.49
C GLU A 298 24.08 14.32 7.11
N TYR A 299 23.66 13.08 6.90
CA TYR A 299 23.02 12.64 5.64
C TYR A 299 21.53 13.00 5.55
N GLN A 300 20.89 13.35 6.67
CA GLN A 300 19.48 13.77 6.75
C GLN A 300 18.51 12.80 6.03
N VAL A 301 18.73 11.49 6.15
CA VAL A 301 17.94 10.47 5.41
C VAL A 301 16.48 10.45 5.84
N LEU A 302 16.21 10.61 7.13
CA LEU A 302 14.83 10.65 7.65
C LEU A 302 14.06 11.89 7.16
N GLY A 303 14.73 13.04 7.07
CA GLY A 303 14.19 14.30 6.54
C GLY A 303 14.11 14.38 5.01
N HIS A 304 14.55 13.32 4.30
CA HIS A 304 14.61 13.31 2.85
C HIS A 304 13.22 13.50 2.22
N LYS A 305 13.16 14.24 1.09
CA LYS A 305 11.91 14.52 0.37
C LYS A 305 10.81 15.10 1.30
N ASN A 306 11.23 16.02 2.21
CA ASN A 306 10.34 16.68 3.16
C ASN A 306 9.57 15.68 4.04
N ASP A 307 10.32 14.85 4.76
CA ASP A 307 9.83 13.83 5.71
C ASP A 307 8.88 12.80 5.07
N VAL A 308 9.17 12.40 3.83
CA VAL A 308 8.30 11.49 3.06
C VAL A 308 7.98 10.20 3.80
N LEU A 309 8.91 9.66 4.61
CA LEU A 309 8.68 8.42 5.36
C LEU A 309 7.66 8.60 6.49
N ILE A 310 7.62 9.76 7.13
CA ILE A 310 6.59 10.06 8.13
C ILE A 310 5.22 10.21 7.46
N LYS A 311 5.16 10.98 6.36
CA LYS A 311 3.94 11.09 5.54
C LYS A 311 3.46 9.74 5.00
N ALA A 312 4.39 8.82 4.71
CA ALA A 312 4.03 7.49 4.26
C ALA A 312 3.32 6.65 5.32
N VAL A 313 3.63 6.86 6.60
CA VAL A 313 2.86 6.23 7.69
C VAL A 313 1.45 6.80 7.75
N ASP A 314 1.28 8.11 7.62
CA ASP A 314 -0.04 8.76 7.59
C ASP A 314 -0.86 8.30 6.38
N ALA A 315 -0.22 8.21 5.20
CA ALA A 315 -0.84 7.69 3.98
C ALA A 315 -1.33 6.24 4.15
N LEU A 316 -0.53 5.37 4.78
CA LEU A 316 -0.94 4.00 5.11
C LEU A 316 -2.15 3.96 6.03
N ILE A 317 -2.17 4.77 7.08
CA ILE A 317 -3.31 4.85 8.01
C ILE A 317 -4.55 5.34 7.27
N ALA A 318 -4.41 6.33 6.38
CA ALA A 318 -5.51 6.84 5.56
C ALA A 318 -6.04 5.81 4.56
N LEU A 319 -5.20 4.88 4.07
CA LEU A 319 -5.57 3.79 3.16
C LEU A 319 -6.04 2.52 3.88
N SER A 320 -6.67 2.68 5.03
CA SER A 320 -7.31 1.58 5.78
C SER A 320 -8.79 1.89 6.02
N ASP A 321 -9.58 0.84 6.19
CA ASP A 321 -11.00 0.93 6.52
C ASP A 321 -11.26 1.27 8.01
N ALA A 322 -12.52 1.18 8.43
CA ALA A 322 -12.91 1.49 9.80
C ALA A 322 -12.26 0.57 10.84
N ASP A 323 -12.04 -0.69 10.49
CA ASP A 323 -11.39 -1.70 11.34
C ASP A 323 -9.86 -1.64 11.28
N GLY A 324 -9.32 -0.78 10.40
CA GLY A 324 -7.89 -0.61 10.19
C GLY A 324 -7.29 -1.60 9.18
N GLU A 325 -8.09 -2.39 8.48
CA GLU A 325 -7.61 -3.25 7.39
C GLU A 325 -7.24 -2.38 6.17
N PHE A 326 -6.12 -2.69 5.53
CA PHE A 326 -5.70 -1.98 4.33
C PHE A 326 -6.58 -2.32 3.15
N PHE A 327 -7.00 -1.31 2.38
CA PHE A 327 -7.73 -1.52 1.14
C PHE A 327 -6.94 -2.40 0.17
N ALA A 328 -7.65 -3.31 -0.50
CA ALA A 328 -7.07 -4.30 -1.42
C ALA A 328 -6.68 -3.65 -2.77
N ILE A 329 -5.62 -2.85 -2.77
CA ILE A 329 -5.11 -2.14 -3.94
C ILE A 329 -3.89 -2.88 -4.49
N ASN A 330 -3.87 -3.14 -5.79
CA ASN A 330 -2.81 -3.90 -6.47
C ASN A 330 -2.69 -5.34 -5.92
N ASP A 331 -1.51 -5.93 -5.91
CA ASP A 331 -1.25 -7.27 -5.35
C ASP A 331 -1.39 -7.27 -3.81
N ALA A 332 -2.55 -6.90 -3.28
CA ALA A 332 -2.80 -6.81 -1.85
C ALA A 332 -3.40 -8.11 -1.29
N GLN A 333 -2.80 -8.62 -0.22
CA GLN A 333 -3.41 -9.67 0.58
C GLN A 333 -4.38 -9.05 1.58
N LYS A 334 -5.64 -9.47 1.56
CA LYS A 334 -6.67 -9.05 2.53
C LYS A 334 -6.34 -9.57 3.94
N GLY A 335 -6.86 -8.89 4.96
CA GLY A 335 -6.64 -9.23 6.37
C GLY A 335 -5.37 -8.63 6.97
N MET A 336 -4.65 -7.76 6.25
CA MET A 336 -3.53 -6.99 6.80
C MET A 336 -4.00 -5.62 7.24
N SER A 337 -3.57 -5.19 8.42
CA SER A 337 -4.08 -3.96 9.05
C SER A 337 -2.99 -3.11 9.70
N ILE A 338 -3.35 -1.91 10.08
CA ILE A 338 -2.49 -1.02 10.88
C ILE A 338 -2.14 -1.61 12.26
N PHE A 339 -2.86 -2.65 12.70
CA PHE A 339 -2.62 -3.34 13.97
C PHE A 339 -1.66 -4.53 13.83
N THR A 340 -1.22 -4.88 12.63
CA THR A 340 -0.26 -5.98 12.44
C THR A 340 1.11 -5.64 13.05
N PRO A 341 1.84 -6.64 13.61
CA PRO A 341 3.15 -6.40 14.21
C PRO A 341 4.16 -5.68 13.32
N SER A 342 4.06 -5.85 11.99
CA SER A 342 4.93 -5.16 11.04
C SER A 342 4.75 -3.63 11.02
N MET A 343 3.68 -3.10 11.59
CA MET A 343 3.43 -1.66 11.70
C MET A 343 3.96 -1.05 13.00
N THR A 344 4.44 -1.84 13.97
CA THR A 344 4.86 -1.33 15.27
C THR A 344 6.01 -0.33 15.15
N LEU A 345 7.03 -0.63 14.33
CA LEU A 345 8.14 0.30 14.08
C LEU A 345 7.63 1.59 13.41
N ALA A 346 6.75 1.47 12.41
CA ALA A 346 6.20 2.61 11.69
C ALA A 346 5.44 3.57 12.63
N ILE A 347 4.56 3.02 13.48
CA ILE A 347 3.78 3.81 14.43
C ILE A 347 4.67 4.47 15.47
N SER A 348 5.61 3.75 16.08
CA SER A 348 6.53 4.31 17.08
C SER A 348 7.45 5.38 16.48
N THR A 349 7.98 5.15 15.26
CA THR A 349 8.84 6.11 14.58
C THR A 349 8.08 7.36 14.16
N ALA A 350 6.90 7.23 13.52
CA ALA A 350 6.08 8.36 13.12
C ALA A 350 5.65 9.20 14.33
N TYR A 351 5.36 8.56 15.47
CA TYR A 351 5.08 9.25 16.71
C TYR A 351 6.27 10.07 17.21
N TRP A 352 7.48 9.47 17.25
CA TRP A 352 8.66 10.11 17.84
C TRP A 352 9.25 11.21 16.97
N TYR A 353 9.37 10.98 15.67
CA TYR A 353 9.99 11.92 14.72
C TYR A 353 8.99 12.87 14.04
N GLY A 354 7.68 12.58 14.13
CA GLY A 354 6.61 13.47 13.68
C GLY A 354 6.16 14.45 14.76
N ASP A 355 4.88 14.79 14.71
CA ASP A 355 4.24 15.80 15.58
C ASP A 355 3.67 15.24 16.90
N LYS A 356 4.01 13.99 17.25
CA LYS A 356 3.45 13.25 18.41
C LYS A 356 1.94 13.13 18.38
N ASN A 357 1.40 12.81 17.22
CA ASN A 357 -0.04 12.66 17.00
C ASN A 357 -0.66 11.63 17.95
N ALA A 358 -1.60 12.07 18.79
CA ALA A 358 -2.25 11.24 19.80
C ALA A 358 -3.12 10.09 19.22
N GLN A 359 -3.48 10.14 17.94
CA GLN A 359 -4.14 9.04 17.25
C GLN A 359 -3.20 7.84 17.03
N LEU A 360 -1.88 8.07 16.89
CA LEU A 360 -0.89 6.99 16.82
C LEU A 360 -0.78 6.25 18.15
N VAL A 361 -1.02 6.94 19.26
CA VAL A 361 -1.08 6.32 20.61
C VAL A 361 -2.24 5.35 20.69
N ALA A 362 -3.42 5.70 20.14
CA ALA A 362 -4.57 4.79 20.08
C ALA A 362 -4.29 3.56 19.21
N ILE A 363 -3.56 3.73 18.10
CA ILE A 363 -3.17 2.60 17.24
C ILE A 363 -2.22 1.66 18.01
N ALA A 364 -1.21 2.19 18.68
CA ALA A 364 -0.28 1.38 19.47
C ALA A 364 -0.98 0.66 20.65
N GLN A 365 -1.96 1.31 21.29
CA GLN A 365 -2.83 0.66 22.28
C GLN A 365 -3.58 -0.54 21.66
N GLY A 366 -4.15 -0.37 20.47
CA GLY A 366 -4.80 -1.46 19.72
C GLY A 366 -3.83 -2.56 19.28
N GLN A 367 -2.56 -2.24 18.95
CA GLN A 367 -1.50 -3.21 18.66
C GLN A 367 -1.09 -4.01 19.90
N GLY A 368 -1.29 -3.47 21.10
CA GLY A 368 -0.87 -4.08 22.37
C GLY A 368 0.64 -4.21 22.53
N ARG A 369 1.42 -3.42 21.80
CA ARG A 369 2.88 -3.41 21.81
C ARG A 369 3.47 -2.13 21.25
N VAL A 370 4.74 -1.87 21.59
CA VAL A 370 5.57 -0.80 21.06
C VAL A 370 6.96 -1.34 20.69
N THR A 371 7.81 -0.54 20.03
CA THR A 371 9.23 -0.89 19.86
C THR A 371 9.98 -0.83 21.20
N LEU A 372 11.00 -1.69 21.36
CA LEU A 372 11.87 -1.68 22.56
C LEU A 372 13.03 -0.68 22.40
N ASP A 373 12.68 0.55 22.02
CA ASP A 373 13.59 1.66 21.81
C ASP A 373 13.03 2.94 22.44
N ARG A 374 13.71 4.08 22.22
CA ARG A 374 13.29 5.37 22.78
C ARG A 374 11.94 5.85 22.23
N ALA A 375 11.63 5.54 20.97
CA ALA A 375 10.38 5.93 20.34
C ALA A 375 9.19 5.20 20.95
N GLY A 376 9.31 3.86 21.12
CA GLY A 376 8.30 3.05 21.77
C GLY A 376 8.12 3.39 23.25
N LEU A 377 9.22 3.70 23.97
CA LEU A 377 9.15 4.15 25.35
C LEU A 377 8.34 5.46 25.48
N ALA A 378 8.63 6.44 24.64
CA ALA A 378 7.94 7.74 24.67
C ALA A 378 6.45 7.60 24.38
N LEU A 379 6.09 6.81 23.34
CA LEU A 379 4.71 6.56 22.97
C LEU A 379 3.94 5.84 24.10
N ALA A 380 4.54 4.83 24.70
CA ALA A 380 3.94 4.10 25.83
C ALA A 380 3.79 4.98 27.08
N ALA A 381 4.74 5.89 27.33
CA ALA A 381 4.66 6.84 28.43
C ALA A 381 3.49 7.83 28.27
N ASP A 382 3.30 8.35 27.06
CA ASP A 382 2.20 9.26 26.78
C ASP A 382 0.84 8.55 26.82
N LEU A 383 0.76 7.27 26.44
CA LEU A 383 -0.42 6.43 26.68
C LEU A 383 -0.72 6.29 28.18
N ALA A 384 0.30 6.03 29.00
CA ALA A 384 0.13 5.88 30.46
C ALA A 384 -0.34 7.20 31.12
N GLN A 385 -0.05 8.36 30.50
CA GLN A 385 -0.52 9.67 30.92
C GLN A 385 -1.92 10.01 30.36
N GLY A 386 -2.53 9.12 29.59
CA GLY A 386 -3.85 9.34 28.97
C GLY A 386 -3.83 10.26 27.75
N GLN A 387 -2.68 10.49 27.15
CA GLN A 387 -2.56 11.28 25.91
C GLN A 387 -2.93 10.41 24.72
N VAL A 388 -4.22 10.13 24.57
CA VAL A 388 -4.74 9.28 23.50
C VAL A 388 -5.97 9.90 22.87
N GLU A 389 -6.03 9.92 21.55
CA GLU A 389 -7.21 10.32 20.78
C GLU A 389 -7.67 9.17 19.89
N PRO A 390 -9.00 8.94 19.79
CA PRO A 390 -9.54 7.97 18.85
C PRO A 390 -9.09 8.29 17.41
N ARG A 391 -8.81 7.25 16.63
CA ARG A 391 -8.51 7.41 15.22
C ARG A 391 -9.69 8.07 14.50
N ARG A 392 -9.42 9.16 13.81
CA ARG A 392 -10.37 9.85 12.93
C ARG A 392 -10.08 9.48 11.50
N GLN A 393 -11.12 9.18 10.74
CA GLN A 393 -11.02 8.93 9.32
C GLN A 393 -11.73 10.05 8.56
N SER A 394 -10.98 10.78 7.76
CA SER A 394 -11.50 11.80 6.83
C SER A 394 -11.33 11.31 5.39
N SER A 395 -12.04 11.94 4.47
CA SER A 395 -11.76 11.80 3.06
C SER A 395 -10.33 12.26 2.76
N VAL A 396 -9.65 11.54 1.87
CA VAL A 396 -8.27 11.85 1.51
C VAL A 396 -8.06 11.64 0.01
N LEU A 397 -7.24 12.51 -0.57
CA LEU A 397 -6.71 12.39 -1.92
C LEU A 397 -5.19 12.32 -1.83
N LEU A 398 -4.61 11.18 -2.22
CA LEU A 398 -3.18 10.97 -2.28
C LEU A 398 -2.76 10.91 -3.76
N ARG A 399 -1.85 11.79 -4.14
CA ARG A 399 -1.29 11.81 -5.50
C ARG A 399 -0.33 10.64 -5.70
N ASP A 400 -0.09 10.24 -6.94
CA ASP A 400 0.88 9.20 -7.30
C ASP A 400 2.03 9.76 -8.14
N GLY A 401 3.14 9.01 -8.19
CA GLY A 401 4.39 9.39 -8.84
C GLY A 401 5.27 10.33 -8.03
N ALA A 402 6.55 10.36 -8.37
CA ALA A 402 7.59 11.08 -7.63
C ALA A 402 7.26 12.56 -7.38
N GLU A 403 6.63 13.22 -8.35
CA GLU A 403 6.22 14.63 -8.29
C GLU A 403 4.72 14.80 -7.98
N GLY A 404 3.99 13.71 -7.73
CA GLY A 404 2.55 13.74 -7.50
C GLY A 404 1.72 14.09 -8.73
N THR A 405 2.22 13.79 -9.94
CA THR A 405 1.58 14.14 -11.21
C THR A 405 1.05 12.94 -11.99
N GLN A 406 1.20 11.74 -11.46
CA GLN A 406 0.83 10.49 -12.13
C GLN A 406 -0.52 9.93 -11.66
N GLY A 407 -1.52 10.81 -11.56
CA GLY A 407 -2.82 10.46 -11.03
C GLY A 407 -2.85 10.39 -9.52
N GLY A 408 -3.61 9.45 -8.97
CA GLY A 408 -3.73 9.31 -7.51
C GLY A 408 -4.74 8.28 -7.08
N ILE A 409 -4.97 8.25 -5.78
CA ILE A 409 -5.98 7.46 -5.12
C ILE A 409 -6.79 8.36 -4.18
N ALA A 410 -8.09 8.24 -4.23
CA ALA A 410 -8.98 8.96 -3.33
C ALA A 410 -9.75 7.98 -2.45
N VAL A 411 -9.89 8.31 -1.17
CA VAL A 411 -10.81 7.64 -0.28
C VAL A 411 -11.87 8.66 0.14
N LEU A 412 -13.06 8.50 -0.40
CA LEU A 412 -14.23 9.32 -0.06
C LEU A 412 -14.90 8.69 1.16
N ARG A 413 -15.13 9.48 2.22
CA ARG A 413 -15.76 8.99 3.46
C ARG A 413 -16.90 9.90 3.88
N ALA A 414 -18.07 9.29 4.13
CA ALA A 414 -19.24 9.97 4.65
C ALA A 414 -20.02 9.04 5.59
N GLY A 415 -20.16 9.42 6.84
CA GLY A 415 -20.77 8.56 7.86
C GLY A 415 -19.97 7.27 8.07
N ASP A 416 -20.63 6.13 7.89
CA ASP A 416 -20.04 4.78 7.98
C ASP A 416 -19.58 4.21 6.62
N LEU A 417 -19.65 5.00 5.57
CA LEU A 417 -19.34 4.60 4.19
C LEU A 417 -17.95 5.08 3.76
N ALA A 418 -17.27 4.25 2.99
CA ALA A 418 -16.03 4.60 2.31
C ALA A 418 -16.04 4.09 0.87
N ALA A 419 -15.62 4.94 -0.07
CA ALA A 419 -15.39 4.57 -1.46
C ALA A 419 -13.92 4.86 -1.82
N VAL A 420 -13.21 3.86 -2.33
CA VAL A 420 -11.82 3.99 -2.75
C VAL A 420 -11.80 4.11 -4.27
N PHE A 421 -11.30 5.20 -4.79
CA PHE A 421 -11.22 5.46 -6.23
C PHE A 421 -9.77 5.47 -6.68
N LYS A 422 -9.40 4.53 -7.56
CA LYS A 422 -8.04 4.36 -8.06
C LYS A 422 -7.89 4.91 -9.49
N PHE A 423 -7.00 5.87 -9.64
CA PHE A 423 -6.60 6.47 -10.93
C PHE A 423 -5.09 6.75 -10.98
N THR A 424 -4.31 5.81 -10.43
CA THR A 424 -2.85 5.86 -10.24
C THR A 424 -2.07 5.57 -11.53
N ALA A 425 -0.73 5.63 -11.45
CA ALA A 425 0.19 4.96 -12.36
C ALA A 425 0.03 3.43 -12.33
N GLN A 426 0.90 2.67 -13.01
CA GLN A 426 0.76 1.19 -13.09
C GLN A 426 1.14 0.46 -11.81
N GLY A 427 1.91 1.08 -10.90
CA GLY A 427 2.24 0.48 -9.61
C GLY A 427 3.39 -0.52 -9.63
N LEU A 428 4.42 -0.27 -10.43
CA LEU A 428 5.55 -1.18 -10.67
C LEU A 428 5.04 -2.58 -11.06
N SER A 429 5.76 -3.65 -10.73
CA SER A 429 5.34 -5.02 -11.08
C SER A 429 4.08 -5.50 -10.36
N HIS A 430 3.66 -4.82 -9.30
CA HIS A 430 2.50 -5.19 -8.48
C HIS A 430 1.18 -4.55 -8.93
N GLY A 431 1.22 -3.64 -9.91
CA GLY A 431 0.04 -2.96 -10.41
C GLY A 431 -0.88 -3.83 -11.25
N HIS A 432 -2.17 -3.48 -11.27
CA HIS A 432 -3.21 -4.13 -12.03
C HIS A 432 -3.66 -3.26 -13.22
N TYR A 433 -4.34 -3.86 -14.20
CA TYR A 433 -4.91 -3.16 -15.36
C TYR A 433 -6.31 -2.64 -15.03
N ASP A 434 -6.41 -1.74 -14.07
CA ASP A 434 -7.62 -1.36 -13.37
C ASP A 434 -7.86 0.17 -13.31
N LYS A 435 -7.47 0.88 -14.37
CA LYS A 435 -7.63 2.34 -14.44
C LYS A 435 -9.08 2.76 -14.19
N LEU A 436 -9.26 3.77 -13.35
CA LEU A 436 -10.56 4.29 -12.94
C LEU A 436 -11.45 3.25 -12.24
N SER A 437 -10.88 2.29 -11.51
CA SER A 437 -11.65 1.34 -10.70
C SER A 437 -11.99 1.91 -9.32
N TYR A 438 -12.98 1.31 -8.68
CA TYR A 438 -13.32 1.63 -7.29
C TYR A 438 -13.68 0.39 -6.48
N SER A 439 -13.53 0.49 -5.16
CA SER A 439 -14.18 -0.39 -4.18
C SER A 439 -15.07 0.40 -3.23
N PHE A 440 -16.05 -0.26 -2.61
CA PHE A 440 -17.01 0.36 -1.70
C PHE A 440 -17.13 -0.44 -0.41
N HIS A 441 -17.07 0.25 0.71
CA HIS A 441 -17.00 -0.33 2.05
C HIS A 441 -18.02 0.33 2.98
N GLN A 442 -18.47 -0.41 3.99
CA GLN A 442 -19.31 0.10 5.06
C GLN A 442 -18.88 -0.51 6.40
N GLU A 443 -18.54 0.34 7.38
CA GLU A 443 -18.10 -0.09 8.73
C GLU A 443 -16.95 -1.13 8.73
N GLY A 444 -16.04 -1.07 7.76
CA GLY A 444 -14.98 -2.06 7.59
C GLY A 444 -15.34 -3.24 6.68
N ASP A 445 -16.63 -3.53 6.46
CA ASP A 445 -17.05 -4.55 5.51
C ASP A 445 -16.88 -4.07 4.06
N GLU A 446 -16.20 -4.85 3.23
CA GLU A 446 -16.11 -4.61 1.80
C GLU A 446 -17.40 -5.08 1.11
N VAL A 447 -18.06 -4.20 0.37
CA VAL A 447 -19.38 -4.42 -0.25
C VAL A 447 -19.30 -4.58 -1.76
N VAL A 448 -18.52 -3.71 -2.41
CA VAL A 448 -18.09 -3.85 -3.81
C VAL A 448 -16.58 -3.95 -3.76
N GLN A 449 -16.07 -5.14 -4.11
CA GLN A 449 -14.69 -5.48 -3.81
C GLN A 449 -13.70 -5.12 -4.91
N ASP A 450 -12.45 -4.93 -4.49
CA ASP A 450 -11.27 -5.26 -5.30
C ASP A 450 -10.78 -6.65 -4.91
N TYR A 451 -10.40 -7.47 -5.90
CA TYR A 451 -9.99 -8.84 -5.63
C TYR A 451 -8.66 -8.92 -4.85
N GLY A 452 -7.77 -7.96 -5.07
CA GLY A 452 -6.41 -8.01 -4.58
C GLY A 452 -5.59 -9.10 -5.29
N LEU A 453 -4.72 -9.80 -4.58
CA LEU A 453 -3.86 -10.84 -5.15
C LEU A 453 -4.47 -12.26 -5.08
N VAL A 454 -3.97 -13.17 -5.94
CA VAL A 454 -4.26 -14.60 -5.85
C VAL A 454 -3.07 -15.34 -5.24
N ARG A 455 -3.27 -15.81 -3.99
CA ARG A 455 -2.26 -16.52 -3.23
C ARG A 455 -2.90 -17.38 -2.16
N PHE A 456 -2.66 -18.67 -2.14
CA PHE A 456 -3.05 -19.63 -1.08
C PHE A 456 -4.54 -19.63 -0.67
N VAL A 457 -5.47 -19.55 -1.61
CA VAL A 457 -6.90 -19.41 -1.27
C VAL A 457 -7.48 -20.65 -0.57
N ASN A 458 -7.36 -21.82 -1.17
CA ASN A 458 -8.07 -23.02 -0.68
C ASN A 458 -7.18 -24.07 -0.02
N ILE A 459 -5.90 -24.06 -0.30
CA ILE A 459 -4.95 -25.05 0.20
C ILE A 459 -3.81 -24.27 0.83
N GLY A 460 -3.32 -24.72 1.93
CA GLY A 460 -2.15 -24.14 2.59
C GLY A 460 -1.05 -23.81 1.56
N GLN A 461 0.08 -23.45 1.88
CA GLN A 461 1.06 -22.90 0.95
C GLN A 461 1.22 -23.67 -0.37
N LYS A 462 0.93 -23.00 -1.47
CA LYS A 462 1.20 -23.49 -2.82
C LYS A 462 2.42 -22.75 -3.37
N GLY A 463 3.42 -23.50 -3.82
CA GLY A 463 4.59 -22.93 -4.48
C GLY A 463 5.48 -22.05 -3.61
N GLY A 464 5.50 -22.25 -2.30
CA GLY A 464 6.49 -21.62 -1.41
C GLY A 464 6.38 -20.12 -1.25
N GLY A 465 5.17 -19.56 -1.27
CA GLY A 465 4.94 -18.15 -1.05
C GLY A 465 4.91 -17.28 -2.33
N ASN A 466 5.09 -17.89 -3.49
CA ASN A 466 4.92 -17.19 -4.77
C ASN A 466 3.45 -17.04 -5.15
N TYR A 467 3.17 -16.09 -6.05
CA TYR A 467 1.85 -15.93 -6.64
C TYR A 467 1.46 -17.18 -7.44
N LEU A 468 0.14 -17.40 -7.49
CA LEU A 468 -0.44 -18.43 -8.35
C LEU A 468 -0.59 -17.89 -9.78
N PRO A 469 -0.63 -18.75 -10.82
CA PRO A 469 -0.83 -18.32 -12.20
C PRO A 469 -2.07 -17.43 -12.39
N GLU A 470 -3.11 -17.65 -11.58
CA GLU A 470 -4.34 -16.87 -11.60
C GLU A 470 -4.13 -15.42 -11.11
N ASN A 471 -3.01 -15.08 -10.47
CA ASN A 471 -2.69 -13.70 -10.19
C ASN A 471 -2.53 -12.89 -11.49
N THR A 472 -1.83 -13.44 -12.47
CA THR A 472 -1.67 -12.81 -13.78
C THR A 472 -2.91 -12.98 -14.66
N THR A 473 -3.52 -14.18 -14.68
CA THR A 473 -4.61 -14.47 -15.61
C THR A 473 -5.99 -14.03 -15.14
N TRP A 474 -6.13 -13.68 -13.85
CA TRP A 474 -7.36 -13.12 -13.25
C TRP A 474 -7.11 -11.80 -12.53
N ALA A 475 -6.42 -11.80 -11.38
CA ALA A 475 -6.42 -10.67 -10.47
C ALA A 475 -5.90 -9.36 -11.10
N LYS A 476 -4.89 -9.45 -11.98
CA LYS A 476 -4.36 -8.28 -12.70
C LYS A 476 -5.22 -7.83 -13.89
N GLN A 477 -6.21 -8.61 -14.31
CA GLN A 477 -7.00 -8.32 -15.51
C GLN A 477 -8.13 -7.33 -15.25
N SER A 478 -8.41 -6.43 -16.20
CA SER A 478 -9.41 -5.37 -16.02
C SER A 478 -10.81 -5.86 -15.65
N ILE A 479 -11.21 -7.05 -16.14
CA ILE A 479 -12.53 -7.63 -15.81
C ILE A 479 -12.62 -8.07 -14.34
N ALA A 480 -11.50 -8.18 -13.61
CA ALA A 480 -11.47 -8.48 -12.19
C ALA A 480 -11.71 -7.25 -11.30
N HIS A 481 -11.91 -6.07 -11.89
CA HIS A 481 -12.07 -4.80 -11.21
C HIS A 481 -13.34 -4.08 -11.63
N ASN A 482 -13.84 -3.15 -10.80
CA ASN A 482 -15.03 -2.35 -11.08
C ASN A 482 -14.70 -1.19 -12.02
N THR A 483 -14.27 -1.51 -13.23
CA THR A 483 -13.92 -0.56 -14.30
C THR A 483 -14.44 -1.05 -15.65
N MET A 484 -14.41 -0.19 -16.67
CA MET A 484 -14.87 -0.51 -18.01
C MET A 484 -13.87 -1.42 -18.75
N VAL A 485 -14.37 -2.44 -19.44
CA VAL A 485 -13.61 -3.32 -20.31
C VAL A 485 -14.13 -3.23 -21.74
N LEU A 486 -13.26 -2.89 -22.68
CA LEU A 486 -13.61 -2.76 -24.09
C LEU A 486 -13.23 -4.02 -24.88
N ASN A 487 -14.20 -4.54 -25.66
CA ASN A 487 -14.00 -5.70 -26.53
C ASN A 487 -13.41 -6.93 -25.83
N ARG A 488 -13.70 -7.09 -24.54
CA ARG A 488 -13.18 -8.17 -23.67
C ARG A 488 -11.65 -8.23 -23.59
N LYS A 489 -10.99 -7.07 -23.70
CA LYS A 489 -9.54 -6.94 -23.56
C LYS A 489 -9.22 -6.09 -22.34
N SER A 490 -8.18 -6.47 -21.62
CA SER A 490 -7.68 -5.65 -20.51
C SER A 490 -7.08 -4.34 -21.01
N HIS A 491 -7.06 -3.33 -20.15
CA HIS A 491 -6.35 -2.07 -20.36
C HIS A 491 -4.92 -2.36 -20.82
N PHE A 492 -4.42 -1.59 -21.76
CA PHE A 492 -3.07 -1.74 -22.32
C PHE A 492 -2.81 -3.14 -22.93
N GLY A 493 -3.86 -3.88 -23.28
CA GLY A 493 -3.75 -5.27 -23.76
C GLY A 493 -3.31 -6.29 -22.68
N GLY A 494 -3.21 -5.88 -21.42
CA GLY A 494 -2.63 -6.68 -20.35
C GLY A 494 -1.10 -6.72 -20.36
N GLU A 495 -0.46 -5.72 -20.99
CA GLU A 495 0.99 -5.64 -21.17
C GLU A 495 1.59 -4.61 -20.20
N TYR A 496 2.42 -5.07 -19.25
CA TYR A 496 3.06 -4.22 -18.24
C TYR A 496 3.92 -3.12 -18.88
N ALA A 497 4.73 -3.46 -19.89
CA ALA A 497 5.62 -2.51 -20.56
C ALA A 497 4.86 -1.34 -21.23
N VAL A 498 3.61 -1.56 -21.64
CA VAL A 498 2.73 -0.50 -22.16
C VAL A 498 2.12 0.28 -21.02
N GLY A 499 1.48 -0.41 -20.04
CA GLY A 499 0.79 0.23 -18.93
C GLY A 499 1.70 1.08 -18.05
N SER A 500 2.97 0.66 -17.86
CA SER A 500 3.95 1.39 -17.02
C SER A 500 4.35 2.76 -17.56
N GLN A 501 4.06 3.05 -18.83
CA GLN A 501 4.34 4.35 -19.45
C GLN A 501 3.18 5.34 -19.32
N HIS A 502 2.05 4.93 -18.71
CA HIS A 502 0.83 5.70 -18.69
C HIS A 502 0.22 5.77 -17.29
N HIS A 503 -0.47 6.86 -17.05
CA HIS A 503 -1.22 7.12 -15.81
C HIS A 503 -2.50 7.88 -16.13
N SER A 504 -3.48 7.76 -15.26
CA SER A 504 -4.69 8.58 -15.33
C SER A 504 -4.43 10.01 -14.83
N SER A 505 -5.34 10.93 -15.06
CA SER A 505 -5.25 12.31 -14.61
C SER A 505 -6.45 12.73 -13.77
N LEU A 506 -6.17 13.40 -12.64
CA LEU A 506 -7.18 14.08 -11.86
C LEU A 506 -7.73 15.28 -12.64
N LYS A 507 -9.05 15.44 -12.68
CA LYS A 507 -9.73 16.60 -13.26
C LYS A 507 -10.30 17.53 -12.22
N TYR A 508 -10.92 16.94 -11.18
CA TYR A 508 -11.53 17.70 -10.10
C TYR A 508 -11.60 16.85 -8.83
N ALA A 509 -11.50 17.47 -7.68
CA ALA A 509 -11.80 16.83 -6.39
C ALA A 509 -12.34 17.87 -5.41
N SER A 510 -13.45 17.54 -4.74
CA SER A 510 -13.97 18.23 -3.56
C SER A 510 -14.08 17.23 -2.43
N MET A 511 -13.20 17.32 -1.43
CA MET A 511 -13.07 16.32 -0.37
C MET A 511 -13.59 16.82 0.99
N ASN A 512 -13.94 18.10 1.09
CA ASN A 512 -14.27 18.75 2.38
C ASN A 512 -15.74 19.14 2.53
N ASP A 513 -16.57 18.95 1.50
CA ASP A 513 -18.02 19.21 1.56
C ASP A 513 -18.74 17.93 2.06
N GLU A 514 -19.29 17.98 3.28
CA GLU A 514 -19.98 16.82 3.88
C GLU A 514 -21.25 16.39 3.12
N THR A 515 -21.78 17.24 2.24
CA THR A 515 -22.99 16.96 1.45
C THR A 515 -22.68 16.38 0.07
N LEU A 516 -21.52 16.73 -0.50
CA LEU A 516 -21.07 16.32 -1.83
C LEU A 516 -19.54 16.15 -1.87
N ILE A 517 -19.08 14.97 -1.51
CA ILE A 517 -17.68 14.59 -1.68
C ILE A 517 -17.53 13.97 -3.06
N THR A 518 -16.63 14.48 -3.90
CA THR A 518 -16.51 14.01 -5.29
C THR A 518 -15.07 14.03 -5.80
N VAL A 519 -14.75 13.08 -6.67
CA VAL A 519 -13.49 13.02 -7.42
C VAL A 519 -13.80 12.65 -8.87
N TYR A 520 -13.25 13.42 -9.79
CA TYR A 520 -13.38 13.22 -11.24
C TYR A 520 -12.00 12.98 -11.86
N ALA A 521 -11.83 11.84 -12.54
CA ALA A 521 -10.56 11.47 -13.19
C ALA A 521 -10.78 11.03 -14.64
N GLN A 522 -9.70 11.05 -15.42
CA GLN A 522 -9.67 10.71 -16.85
C GLN A 522 -8.52 9.77 -17.16
N GLU A 523 -8.76 8.84 -18.09
CA GLU A 523 -7.77 7.94 -18.69
C GLU A 523 -7.93 7.90 -20.20
N THR A 524 -6.86 8.17 -20.96
CA THR A 524 -6.89 8.28 -22.43
C THR A 524 -6.01 7.27 -23.15
N ASN A 525 -5.29 6.43 -22.42
CA ASN A 525 -4.29 5.52 -22.99
C ASN A 525 -4.64 4.02 -22.78
N ALA A 526 -5.60 3.72 -21.91
CA ALA A 526 -5.99 2.34 -21.60
C ALA A 526 -6.42 1.55 -22.84
N TYR A 527 -7.06 2.23 -23.80
CA TYR A 527 -7.40 1.72 -25.12
C TYR A 527 -7.09 2.75 -26.20
N PRO A 528 -6.47 2.38 -27.33
CA PRO A 528 -6.16 3.32 -28.40
C PRO A 528 -7.38 4.06 -28.93
N GLY A 529 -7.34 5.40 -28.91
CA GLY A 529 -8.39 6.27 -29.42
C GLY A 529 -9.67 6.31 -28.58
N VAL A 530 -9.59 5.93 -27.28
CA VAL A 530 -10.71 5.96 -26.34
C VAL A 530 -10.39 6.87 -25.16
N ASP A 531 -11.32 7.76 -24.84
CA ASP A 531 -11.28 8.63 -23.66
C ASP A 531 -12.28 8.07 -22.62
N MET A 532 -11.76 7.67 -21.47
CA MET A 532 -12.50 7.18 -20.31
C MET A 532 -12.50 8.25 -19.24
N ARG A 533 -13.68 8.59 -18.71
CA ARG A 533 -13.85 9.55 -17.61
C ARG A 533 -14.76 8.98 -16.54
N ARG A 534 -14.40 9.19 -15.29
CA ARG A 534 -15.24 8.76 -14.17
C ARG A 534 -15.29 9.83 -13.10
N ALA A 535 -16.52 10.11 -12.64
CA ALA A 535 -16.76 10.88 -11.42
C ALA A 535 -17.38 9.95 -10.38
N LEU A 536 -16.74 9.83 -9.23
CA LEU A 536 -17.22 9.09 -8.08
C LEU A 536 -17.57 10.07 -6.96
N SER A 537 -18.78 9.95 -6.41
CA SER A 537 -19.26 10.91 -5.41
C SER A 537 -20.01 10.20 -4.28
N LEU A 538 -19.83 10.68 -3.04
CA LEU A 538 -20.74 10.40 -1.92
C LEU A 538 -21.61 11.62 -1.70
N ILE A 539 -22.95 11.44 -1.76
CA ILE A 539 -23.91 12.53 -1.61
C ILE A 539 -24.93 12.24 -0.52
N SER A 540 -25.24 13.26 0.26
CA SER A 540 -26.31 13.22 1.26
C SER A 540 -27.57 13.86 0.71
N LEU A 541 -28.68 13.11 0.63
CA LEU A 541 -29.97 13.63 0.13
C LEU A 541 -31.01 13.69 1.25
N PRO A 542 -31.84 14.73 1.31
CA PRO A 542 -32.99 14.74 2.18
C PRO A 542 -33.92 13.54 1.95
N GLY A 543 -34.36 12.90 3.03
CA GLY A 543 -35.21 11.70 2.94
C GLY A 543 -34.47 10.37 2.76
N ILE A 544 -33.19 10.38 2.50
CA ILE A 544 -32.29 9.20 2.47
C ILE A 544 -31.48 9.17 3.77
N GLN A 545 -31.35 8.01 4.38
CA GLN A 545 -30.73 7.89 5.71
C GLN A 545 -29.22 7.94 5.68
N LYS A 546 -28.62 7.33 4.66
CA LYS A 546 -27.17 7.25 4.48
C LYS A 546 -26.76 7.95 3.19
N PRO A 547 -25.53 8.44 3.09
CA PRO A 547 -25.05 8.96 1.83
C PRO A 547 -25.14 7.92 0.71
N LEU A 548 -25.42 8.37 -0.50
CA LEU A 548 -25.45 7.55 -1.70
C LEU A 548 -24.09 7.57 -2.38
N LEU A 549 -23.59 6.42 -2.82
CA LEU A 549 -22.48 6.38 -3.76
C LEU A 549 -23.04 6.60 -5.17
N ILE A 550 -22.63 7.69 -5.81
CA ILE A 550 -22.96 7.97 -7.21
C ILE A 550 -21.71 7.81 -8.07
N ASP A 551 -21.89 7.10 -9.17
CA ASP A 551 -20.85 6.78 -10.15
C ASP A 551 -21.30 7.21 -11.54
N LEU A 552 -20.65 8.20 -12.12
CA LEU A 552 -20.73 8.55 -13.54
C LEU A 552 -19.52 7.96 -14.25
N PHE A 553 -19.72 6.99 -15.15
CA PHE A 553 -18.68 6.50 -16.03
C PHE A 553 -19.01 6.80 -17.49
N ARG A 554 -18.19 7.63 -18.09
CA ARG A 554 -18.37 8.11 -19.45
C ARG A 554 -17.18 7.66 -20.33
N VAL A 555 -17.50 7.23 -21.55
CA VAL A 555 -16.49 6.81 -22.50
C VAL A 555 -16.82 7.35 -23.89
N SER A 556 -15.79 7.79 -24.62
CA SER A 556 -15.95 8.29 -25.98
C SER A 556 -14.77 7.88 -26.86
N GLY A 557 -15.01 7.83 -28.19
CA GLY A 557 -14.01 7.48 -29.20
C GLY A 557 -14.39 6.24 -30.00
N GLN A 558 -13.42 5.39 -30.34
CA GLN A 558 -13.65 4.16 -31.12
C GLN A 558 -14.23 3.06 -30.21
N LEU A 559 -15.52 3.11 -29.96
CA LEU A 559 -16.19 2.18 -29.07
C LEU A 559 -16.58 0.88 -29.80
N GLY A 560 -16.54 -0.21 -29.07
CA GLY A 560 -17.06 -1.52 -29.44
C GLY A 560 -17.91 -2.08 -28.32
N LEU A 561 -17.83 -3.38 -28.05
CA LEU A 561 -18.51 -4.01 -26.93
C LEU A 561 -17.92 -3.49 -25.60
N ILE A 562 -18.74 -2.94 -24.73
CA ILE A 562 -18.38 -2.47 -23.41
C ILE A 562 -18.96 -3.42 -22.37
N ASP A 563 -18.11 -3.90 -21.45
CA ASP A 563 -18.49 -4.57 -20.22
C ASP A 563 -18.16 -3.67 -19.02
N LEU A 564 -19.16 -3.43 -18.16
CA LEU A 564 -19.00 -2.73 -16.89
C LEU A 564 -19.34 -3.68 -15.74
N PRO A 565 -18.34 -4.36 -15.17
CA PRO A 565 -18.56 -5.29 -14.06
C PRO A 565 -18.84 -4.58 -12.74
N THR A 566 -19.52 -5.28 -11.85
CA THR A 566 -19.69 -4.97 -10.45
C THR A 566 -19.37 -6.24 -9.65
N HIS A 567 -18.28 -6.21 -8.91
CA HIS A 567 -17.85 -7.30 -8.04
C HIS A 567 -18.44 -7.08 -6.64
N TYR A 568 -19.71 -7.47 -6.48
CA TYR A 568 -20.36 -7.35 -5.19
C TYR A 568 -20.01 -8.56 -4.29
N LEU A 569 -20.01 -8.35 -2.99
CA LEU A 569 -19.91 -9.41 -2.00
C LEU A 569 -21.30 -9.68 -1.39
N GLY A 570 -21.54 -10.93 -1.01
CA GLY A 570 -22.78 -11.32 -0.38
C GLY A 570 -23.74 -12.09 -1.30
N GLN A 571 -25.01 -11.98 -1.01
CA GLN A 571 -26.04 -12.81 -1.62
C GLN A 571 -26.97 -11.98 -2.51
N PHE A 572 -27.11 -12.38 -3.77
CA PHE A 572 -28.08 -11.81 -4.70
C PHE A 572 -29.52 -11.98 -4.18
N ILE A 573 -30.31 -10.93 -4.24
CA ILE A 573 -31.73 -10.91 -3.84
C ILE A 573 -32.63 -10.80 -5.06
N GLU A 574 -32.54 -9.70 -5.81
CA GLU A 574 -33.40 -9.45 -6.97
C GLU A 574 -32.75 -8.55 -8.02
N ALA A 575 -33.26 -8.62 -9.24
CA ALA A 575 -32.98 -7.67 -10.30
C ALA A 575 -34.30 -7.28 -10.98
N SER A 576 -34.43 -6.01 -11.37
CA SER A 576 -35.64 -5.53 -12.10
C SER A 576 -35.76 -6.10 -13.52
N VAL A 577 -34.65 -6.59 -14.07
CA VAL A 577 -34.61 -7.26 -15.37
C VAL A 577 -34.80 -8.76 -15.17
N PRO A 578 -35.68 -9.44 -15.92
CA PRO A 578 -35.77 -10.89 -15.87
C PRO A 578 -34.45 -11.54 -16.24
N LEU A 579 -33.91 -12.34 -15.34
CA LEU A 579 -32.68 -13.14 -15.56
C LEU A 579 -33.06 -14.59 -15.87
N SER A 580 -32.59 -15.08 -17.01
CA SER A 580 -32.77 -16.46 -17.42
C SER A 580 -31.55 -17.28 -17.03
N ALA A 581 -31.75 -18.28 -16.17
CA ALA A 581 -30.67 -19.18 -15.74
C ALA A 581 -30.04 -19.92 -16.92
N GLN A 582 -28.73 -20.04 -16.91
CA GLN A 582 -27.96 -20.77 -17.88
C GLN A 582 -27.57 -22.13 -17.29
N ALA A 583 -27.78 -23.21 -18.05
CA ALA A 583 -27.39 -24.55 -17.65
C ALA A 583 -25.93 -24.86 -17.99
N GLY A 584 -25.21 -23.91 -18.58
CA GLY A 584 -23.85 -24.11 -19.07
C GLY A 584 -22.81 -24.01 -17.97
N THR A 585 -21.73 -24.77 -18.14
CA THR A 585 -20.51 -24.68 -17.33
C THR A 585 -19.36 -24.07 -18.12
N ALA A 586 -19.63 -23.50 -19.29
CA ALA A 586 -18.63 -22.87 -20.11
C ALA A 586 -18.17 -21.54 -19.52
N PRO A 587 -16.87 -21.23 -19.61
CA PRO A 587 -16.38 -19.92 -19.24
C PRO A 587 -16.92 -18.83 -20.18
N LEU A 588 -17.04 -17.60 -19.68
CA LEU A 588 -17.56 -16.45 -20.43
C LEU A 588 -16.65 -16.04 -21.61
N GLY A 589 -15.36 -16.42 -21.57
CA GLY A 589 -14.37 -16.18 -22.61
C GLY A 589 -13.15 -17.06 -22.47
N THR A 590 -12.08 -16.75 -23.22
CA THR A 590 -10.88 -17.58 -23.29
C THR A 590 -9.62 -16.93 -22.74
N ASN A 591 -9.62 -15.61 -22.52
CA ASN A 591 -8.47 -14.83 -22.06
C ASN A 591 -8.91 -13.53 -21.35
N HIS A 592 -7.96 -12.72 -20.92
CA HIS A 592 -8.16 -11.44 -20.24
C HIS A 592 -9.09 -11.53 -19.01
N GLY A 593 -9.04 -12.64 -18.27
CA GLY A 593 -9.85 -12.89 -17.08
C GLY A 593 -11.21 -13.55 -17.34
N TYR A 594 -11.77 -13.42 -18.53
CA TYR A 594 -13.07 -14.00 -18.88
C TYR A 594 -13.11 -15.52 -18.83
N GLN A 595 -11.97 -16.19 -19.01
CA GLN A 595 -11.82 -17.65 -18.88
C GLN A 595 -12.13 -18.15 -17.46
N HIS A 596 -12.12 -17.29 -16.46
CA HIS A 596 -12.35 -17.62 -15.06
C HIS A 596 -13.78 -17.38 -14.58
N ILE A 597 -14.67 -16.89 -15.44
CA ILE A 597 -16.05 -16.54 -15.07
C ILE A 597 -17.02 -17.56 -15.67
N PHE A 598 -17.81 -18.21 -14.81
CA PHE A 598 -19.00 -18.95 -15.24
C PHE A 598 -20.17 -18.00 -15.47
N GLU A 599 -20.94 -18.18 -16.57
CA GLU A 599 -22.20 -17.50 -16.77
C GLU A 599 -23.33 -18.29 -16.08
N GLU A 600 -23.94 -17.71 -15.05
CA GLU A 600 -25.04 -18.34 -14.30
C GLU A 600 -26.40 -17.92 -14.78
N ALA A 601 -26.58 -16.66 -15.16
CA ALA A 601 -27.84 -16.15 -15.71
C ALA A 601 -27.59 -14.95 -16.61
N THR A 602 -28.49 -14.75 -17.58
CA THR A 602 -28.45 -13.60 -18.48
C THR A 602 -29.81 -12.91 -18.57
N GLY A 603 -29.79 -11.60 -18.82
CA GLY A 603 -30.97 -10.77 -19.03
C GLY A 603 -30.74 -9.71 -20.09
N ARG A 604 -31.81 -9.04 -20.51
CA ARG A 604 -31.74 -7.91 -21.44
C ARG A 604 -32.67 -6.79 -20.99
N ALA A 605 -32.21 -5.55 -21.14
CA ALA A 605 -33.07 -4.38 -21.01
C ALA A 605 -34.09 -4.38 -22.15
N GLN A 606 -35.38 -4.21 -21.81
CA GLN A 606 -36.44 -4.11 -22.78
C GLN A 606 -36.73 -2.66 -23.21
N ASN A 607 -36.31 -1.72 -22.36
CA ASN A 607 -36.50 -0.29 -22.53
C ASN A 607 -35.42 0.49 -21.77
N GLU A 608 -35.54 1.79 -21.68
CA GLU A 608 -34.59 2.68 -20.94
C GLU A 608 -35.00 2.87 -19.45
N GLU A 609 -35.85 1.98 -18.92
CA GLU A 609 -36.19 1.94 -17.50
C GLU A 609 -35.00 1.36 -16.75
N GLY A 610 -34.20 2.13 -16.08
CA GLY A 610 -32.96 1.76 -15.39
C GLY A 610 -32.96 0.38 -14.71
N LEU A 611 -31.80 -0.23 -14.60
CA LEU A 611 -31.59 -1.47 -13.85
C LEU A 611 -31.65 -1.17 -12.35
N GLN A 612 -32.44 -1.99 -11.62
CA GLN A 612 -32.32 -2.15 -10.17
C GLN A 612 -31.74 -3.53 -9.88
N PHE A 613 -30.71 -3.60 -9.04
CA PHE A 613 -30.03 -4.82 -8.63
C PHE A 613 -29.79 -4.77 -7.13
N SER A 614 -30.35 -5.73 -6.37
CA SER A 614 -30.30 -5.75 -4.90
C SER A 614 -29.59 -7.00 -4.38
N TRP A 615 -28.79 -6.81 -3.34
CA TRP A 615 -28.10 -7.91 -2.64
C TRP A 615 -28.01 -7.65 -1.14
N LEU A 616 -27.70 -8.71 -0.38
CA LEU A 616 -27.47 -8.69 1.06
C LEU A 616 -26.00 -9.00 1.35
N ALA A 617 -25.31 -8.12 2.04
CA ALA A 617 -23.94 -8.32 2.52
C ALA A 617 -23.84 -7.87 3.97
N SER A 618 -23.13 -8.63 4.82
CA SER A 618 -22.93 -8.33 6.24
C SER A 618 -24.23 -7.91 6.96
N ASN A 619 -25.32 -8.62 6.65
CA ASN A 619 -26.69 -8.35 7.17
C ASN A 619 -27.30 -7.01 6.77
N ARG A 620 -26.75 -6.30 5.79
CA ARG A 620 -27.30 -5.03 5.25
C ARG A 620 -27.76 -5.22 3.82
N PHE A 621 -28.83 -4.52 3.45
CA PHE A 621 -29.33 -4.51 2.10
C PHE A 621 -28.70 -3.36 1.30
N TYR A 622 -28.31 -3.68 0.09
CA TYR A 622 -27.78 -2.74 -0.89
C TYR A 622 -28.57 -2.84 -2.18
N THR A 623 -28.83 -1.70 -2.79
CA THR A 623 -29.45 -1.65 -4.11
C THR A 623 -28.65 -0.75 -5.03
N MET A 624 -28.20 -1.30 -6.15
CA MET A 624 -27.61 -0.53 -7.25
C MET A 624 -28.71 -0.17 -8.25
N PHE A 625 -28.85 1.10 -8.52
CA PHE A 625 -29.58 1.61 -9.68
C PHE A 625 -28.57 1.96 -10.76
N ARG A 626 -28.83 1.59 -12.01
CA ARG A 626 -27.95 1.93 -13.13
C ARG A 626 -28.77 2.28 -14.36
N SER A 627 -28.39 3.37 -15.05
CA SER A 627 -28.99 3.78 -16.31
C SER A 627 -28.80 2.71 -17.39
N THR A 628 -29.83 2.45 -18.19
CA THR A 628 -29.82 1.47 -19.28
C THR A 628 -30.19 2.09 -20.60
N GLU A 629 -29.76 1.47 -21.69
CA GLU A 629 -30.18 1.72 -23.05
C GLU A 629 -30.89 0.49 -23.64
N SER A 630 -31.74 0.72 -24.62
CA SER A 630 -32.40 -0.40 -25.33
C SER A 630 -31.34 -1.31 -25.96
N GLY A 631 -31.42 -2.62 -25.65
CA GLY A 631 -30.46 -3.61 -26.15
C GLY A 631 -29.32 -3.95 -25.19
N ASP A 632 -29.18 -3.23 -24.09
CA ASP A 632 -28.25 -3.60 -23.02
C ASP A 632 -28.52 -5.03 -22.54
N SER A 633 -27.46 -5.74 -22.24
CA SER A 633 -27.55 -7.10 -21.70
C SER A 633 -26.80 -7.19 -20.36
N PHE A 634 -27.24 -8.14 -19.55
CA PHE A 634 -26.72 -8.36 -18.21
C PHE A 634 -26.30 -9.83 -18.07
N THR A 635 -25.16 -10.02 -17.43
CA THR A 635 -24.70 -11.36 -17.06
C THR A 635 -24.50 -11.39 -15.55
N HIS A 636 -25.20 -12.29 -14.86
CA HIS A 636 -24.86 -12.71 -13.53
C HIS A 636 -23.91 -13.89 -13.65
N GLY A 637 -22.75 -13.80 -13.06
CA GLY A 637 -21.72 -14.82 -13.17
C GLY A 637 -21.06 -15.14 -11.82
N ARG A 638 -20.23 -16.14 -11.86
CA ARG A 638 -19.44 -16.57 -10.70
C ARG A 638 -18.03 -16.90 -11.12
N LEU A 639 -17.08 -16.49 -10.31
CA LEU A 639 -15.66 -16.78 -10.49
C LEU A 639 -15.38 -18.27 -10.25
N GLY A 640 -14.37 -18.81 -10.91
CA GLY A 640 -13.82 -20.14 -10.69
C GLY A 640 -13.98 -21.11 -11.86
N ALA A 641 -14.41 -20.65 -13.03
CA ALA A 641 -14.25 -21.42 -14.27
C ALA A 641 -12.74 -21.59 -14.56
N ASN A 642 -12.40 -22.67 -15.28
CA ASN A 642 -11.02 -22.97 -15.64
C ASN A 642 -9.99 -22.83 -14.49
N ASP A 643 -10.40 -23.28 -13.30
CA ASP A 643 -9.61 -23.23 -12.06
C ASP A 643 -9.59 -24.64 -11.41
N PRO A 644 -8.85 -25.61 -12.00
CA PRO A 644 -8.85 -27.00 -11.54
C PRO A 644 -8.26 -27.18 -10.15
N ASP A 645 -7.39 -26.26 -9.74
CA ASP A 645 -6.71 -26.31 -8.45
C ASP A 645 -7.46 -25.55 -7.33
N PHE A 646 -8.61 -24.96 -7.64
CA PHE A 646 -9.43 -24.20 -6.71
C PHE A 646 -8.66 -23.04 -6.04
N ASN A 647 -7.93 -22.28 -6.84
CA ASN A 647 -7.11 -21.15 -6.40
C ASN A 647 -7.93 -19.87 -6.20
N LEU A 648 -9.08 -19.77 -6.87
CA LEU A 648 -9.90 -18.55 -6.87
C LEU A 648 -11.06 -18.65 -5.88
N ARG A 649 -11.38 -17.53 -5.21
CA ARG A 649 -12.63 -17.39 -4.46
C ARG A 649 -13.80 -17.48 -5.44
N ARG A 650 -14.91 -18.09 -5.01
CA ARG A 650 -16.11 -18.26 -5.83
C ARG A 650 -17.03 -17.04 -5.75
N ASP A 651 -16.45 -15.86 -5.88
CA ASP A 651 -17.16 -14.60 -5.73
C ASP A 651 -18.12 -14.36 -6.89
N PRO A 652 -19.29 -13.74 -6.64
CA PRO A 652 -20.23 -13.36 -7.68
C PRO A 652 -19.75 -12.12 -8.44
N ILE A 653 -20.19 -12.01 -9.69
CA ILE A 653 -19.98 -10.85 -10.54
C ILE A 653 -21.27 -10.53 -11.29
N PHE A 654 -21.59 -9.25 -11.42
CA PHE A 654 -22.67 -8.76 -12.26
C PHE A 654 -22.09 -7.85 -13.36
N ILE A 655 -22.26 -8.23 -14.62
CA ILE A 655 -21.71 -7.51 -15.79
C ILE A 655 -22.84 -6.84 -16.54
N HIS A 656 -22.79 -5.51 -16.65
CA HIS A 656 -23.61 -4.75 -17.57
C HIS A 656 -22.86 -4.63 -18.90
N ARG A 657 -23.46 -5.11 -19.98
CA ARG A 657 -22.89 -5.13 -21.32
C ARG A 657 -23.69 -4.25 -22.26
N ARG A 658 -22.97 -3.36 -22.97
CA ARG A 658 -23.52 -2.46 -23.98
C ARG A 658 -22.71 -2.51 -25.27
N THR A 659 -23.39 -2.44 -26.40
CA THR A 659 -22.78 -2.18 -27.70
C THR A 659 -23.27 -0.81 -28.19
N PRO A 660 -22.51 0.26 -27.95
CA PRO A 660 -22.90 1.61 -28.34
C PRO A 660 -23.18 1.75 -29.83
N THR A 661 -24.16 2.57 -30.17
CA THR A 661 -24.49 2.93 -31.57
C THR A 661 -23.86 4.27 -31.98
N THR A 662 -23.26 4.97 -31.03
CA THR A 662 -22.55 6.25 -31.23
C THR A 662 -21.09 6.13 -30.73
N ASP A 663 -20.32 7.17 -30.95
CA ASP A 663 -18.95 7.31 -30.44
C ASP A 663 -18.86 7.73 -28.96
N GLN A 664 -20.00 7.73 -28.24
CA GLN A 664 -20.09 8.06 -26.83
C GLN A 664 -21.04 7.08 -26.13
N SER A 665 -20.72 6.71 -24.91
CA SER A 665 -21.58 5.93 -24.00
C SER A 665 -21.40 6.39 -22.57
N THR A 666 -22.51 6.51 -21.84
CA THR A 666 -22.52 7.00 -20.46
C THR A 666 -23.30 6.06 -19.57
N PHE A 667 -22.70 5.70 -18.44
CA PHE A 667 -23.31 4.91 -17.38
C PHE A 667 -23.40 5.77 -16.13
N VAL A 668 -24.59 5.91 -15.57
CA VAL A 668 -24.80 6.51 -14.26
C VAL A 668 -25.29 5.41 -13.33
N SER A 669 -24.64 5.23 -12.20
CA SER A 669 -25.04 4.27 -11.18
C SER A 669 -25.18 4.94 -9.82
N ILE A 670 -26.06 4.41 -8.98
CA ILE A 670 -26.20 4.77 -7.57
C ILE A 670 -26.16 3.48 -6.77
N ILE A 671 -25.39 3.45 -5.68
CA ILE A 671 -25.52 2.39 -4.67
C ILE A 671 -26.10 3.02 -3.42
N ASP A 672 -27.25 2.50 -3.00
CA ASP A 672 -27.95 2.83 -1.78
C ASP A 672 -27.76 1.71 -0.75
N SER A 673 -27.17 2.04 0.39
CA SER A 673 -27.13 1.18 1.56
C SER A 673 -28.36 1.43 2.42
N HIS A 674 -29.25 0.45 2.50
CA HIS A 674 -30.53 0.62 3.19
C HIS A 674 -30.93 -0.64 3.96
N GLY A 675 -31.62 -0.48 5.05
CA GLY A 675 -32.18 -1.60 5.80
C GLY A 675 -31.17 -2.65 6.28
N GLU A 676 -31.68 -3.56 7.06
CA GLU A 676 -30.88 -4.63 7.67
C GLU A 676 -31.70 -5.90 7.88
N TYR A 677 -31.01 -7.03 7.96
CA TYR A 677 -31.54 -8.32 8.38
C TYR A 677 -30.96 -8.71 9.73
N SER A 678 -31.84 -9.01 10.69
CA SER A 678 -31.42 -9.52 11.99
C SER A 678 -31.47 -11.05 11.98
N PRO A 679 -30.34 -11.76 12.04
CA PRO A 679 -30.34 -13.23 12.10
C PRO A 679 -30.87 -13.78 13.43
N VAL A 680 -30.93 -12.94 14.48
CA VAL A 680 -31.43 -13.33 15.81
C VAL A 680 -32.94 -13.34 15.85
N THR A 681 -33.59 -12.33 15.25
CA THR A 681 -35.05 -12.23 15.23
C THR A 681 -35.65 -12.74 13.92
N GLU A 682 -34.81 -13.04 12.92
CA GLU A 682 -35.19 -13.43 11.55
C GLU A 682 -36.09 -12.39 10.85
N LEU A 683 -35.91 -11.12 11.20
CA LEU A 683 -36.67 -10.01 10.66
C LEU A 683 -35.81 -9.11 9.78
N SER A 684 -36.39 -8.61 8.70
CA SER A 684 -35.81 -7.59 7.84
C SER A 684 -36.52 -6.26 8.04
N THR A 685 -35.73 -5.19 8.13
CA THR A 685 -36.25 -3.80 8.18
C THR A 685 -35.68 -3.00 7.03
N GLY A 686 -36.48 -2.16 6.39
CA GLY A 686 -36.02 -1.29 5.30
C GLY A 686 -35.40 -2.03 4.10
N GLN A 687 -35.87 -3.26 3.79
CA GLN A 687 -35.30 -4.12 2.73
C GLN A 687 -35.49 -3.58 1.30
N ARG A 688 -36.22 -2.48 1.13
CA ARG A 688 -36.35 -1.81 -0.16
C ARG A 688 -35.75 -0.42 -0.09
N SER A 689 -35.01 -0.05 -1.12
CA SER A 689 -34.50 1.30 -1.31
C SER A 689 -35.62 2.33 -1.32
N ARG A 690 -35.34 3.53 -0.84
CA ARG A 690 -36.23 4.68 -0.98
C ARG A 690 -36.13 5.34 -2.35
N ILE A 691 -35.10 5.00 -3.13
CA ILE A 691 -35.01 5.40 -4.53
C ILE A 691 -36.02 4.57 -5.34
N ARG A 692 -36.79 5.25 -6.19
CA ARG A 692 -37.72 4.62 -7.10
C ARG A 692 -37.11 4.40 -8.47
N ASP A 693 -36.35 5.39 -8.96
CA ASP A 693 -35.84 5.39 -10.32
C ASP A 693 -34.60 6.30 -10.48
N LEU A 694 -33.78 5.96 -11.45
CA LEU A 694 -32.60 6.73 -11.89
C LEU A 694 -32.65 6.84 -13.42
N ARG A 695 -32.67 8.07 -13.96
CA ARG A 695 -32.69 8.32 -15.40
C ARG A 695 -31.73 9.40 -15.83
N VAL A 696 -30.94 9.13 -16.85
CA VAL A 696 -30.19 10.15 -17.56
C VAL A 696 -31.15 10.95 -18.46
N THR A 697 -31.28 12.24 -18.19
CA THR A 697 -32.19 13.13 -18.89
C THR A 697 -31.53 14.05 -19.90
N LEU A 698 -30.21 14.21 -19.77
CA LEU A 698 -29.37 14.91 -20.74
C LEU A 698 -28.00 14.25 -20.76
N ASP A 699 -27.48 13.95 -21.95
CA ASP A 699 -26.08 13.53 -22.13
C ASP A 699 -25.52 14.13 -23.41
N THR A 700 -24.57 15.06 -23.24
CA THR A 700 -23.94 15.82 -24.29
C THR A 700 -22.41 15.82 -24.08
N PRO A 701 -21.61 16.25 -25.06
CA PRO A 701 -20.17 16.42 -24.83
C PRO A 701 -19.80 17.34 -23.67
N ALA A 702 -20.65 18.29 -23.30
CA ALA A 702 -20.40 19.26 -22.25
C ALA A 702 -21.02 18.90 -20.91
N TYR A 703 -22.15 18.20 -20.88
CA TYR A 703 -22.93 17.97 -19.68
C TYR A 703 -23.61 16.61 -19.68
N THR A 704 -23.66 15.96 -18.49
CA THR A 704 -24.58 14.88 -18.19
C THR A 704 -25.50 15.31 -17.05
N VAL A 705 -26.79 14.98 -17.14
CA VAL A 705 -27.78 15.23 -16.09
C VAL A 705 -28.57 13.95 -15.84
N ALA A 706 -28.66 13.58 -14.59
CA ALA A 706 -29.45 12.44 -14.13
C ALA A 706 -30.50 12.87 -13.08
N ASN A 707 -31.70 12.33 -13.19
CA ASN A 707 -32.75 12.49 -12.20
C ASN A 707 -32.80 11.29 -11.27
N ILE A 708 -32.96 11.57 -9.98
CA ILE A 708 -33.18 10.59 -8.92
C ILE A 708 -34.57 10.80 -8.38
N ASP A 709 -35.49 9.87 -8.63
CA ASP A 709 -36.86 9.91 -8.11
C ASP A 709 -36.94 9.05 -6.84
N LEU A 710 -37.50 9.62 -5.76
CA LEU A 710 -37.75 8.90 -4.53
C LEU A 710 -39.15 8.28 -4.47
N GLN A 711 -39.33 7.27 -3.63
CA GLN A 711 -40.65 6.66 -3.33
C GLN A 711 -41.61 7.66 -2.69
N SER A 712 -41.12 8.68 -1.97
CA SER A 712 -41.88 9.78 -1.40
C SER A 712 -42.50 10.71 -2.44
N GLY A 713 -42.02 10.70 -3.66
CA GLY A 713 -42.38 11.64 -4.73
C GLY A 713 -41.38 12.78 -4.91
N ASP A 714 -40.43 12.94 -3.99
CA ASP A 714 -39.35 13.91 -4.13
C ASP A 714 -38.42 13.54 -5.29
N ARG A 715 -37.90 14.57 -5.96
CA ARG A 715 -36.98 14.42 -7.08
C ARG A 715 -35.73 15.25 -6.85
N PHE A 716 -34.57 14.66 -7.19
CA PHE A 716 -33.30 15.34 -7.20
C PHE A 716 -32.67 15.24 -8.59
N VAL A 717 -31.87 16.24 -8.93
CA VAL A 717 -31.09 16.29 -10.16
C VAL A 717 -29.64 16.31 -9.80
N VAL A 718 -28.84 15.44 -10.43
CA VAL A 718 -27.38 15.49 -10.38
C VAL A 718 -26.88 15.92 -11.75
N ALA A 719 -26.06 16.96 -11.78
CA ALA A 719 -25.48 17.51 -13.01
C ALA A 719 -23.97 17.48 -12.95
N TRP A 720 -23.34 17.13 -14.08
CA TRP A 720 -21.88 17.14 -14.24
C TRP A 720 -21.49 17.97 -15.48
N ALA A 721 -20.47 18.82 -15.31
CA ALA A 721 -19.76 19.46 -16.42
C ALA A 721 -18.52 18.65 -16.81
N HIS A 722 -18.22 18.53 -18.09
CA HIS A 722 -17.15 17.68 -18.61
C HIS A 722 -15.98 18.44 -19.24
N LEU A 723 -16.16 19.74 -19.50
CA LEU A 723 -15.18 20.58 -20.20
C LEU A 723 -14.55 21.65 -19.32
N ASP A 724 -15.28 22.10 -18.29
CA ASP A 724 -14.81 23.11 -17.35
C ASP A 724 -14.93 22.58 -15.92
N PHE A 725 -13.81 22.53 -15.21
CA PHE A 725 -13.70 22.01 -13.85
C PHE A 725 -13.40 23.12 -12.82
N SER A 726 -13.59 24.40 -13.19
CA SER A 726 -13.46 25.52 -12.26
C SER A 726 -14.63 25.54 -11.28
N GLU A 727 -14.32 25.72 -9.99
CA GLU A 727 -15.31 25.83 -8.93
C GLU A 727 -16.17 27.12 -9.05
N ASP A 728 -15.66 28.14 -9.75
CA ASP A 728 -16.34 29.41 -9.91
C ASP A 728 -17.20 29.50 -11.19
N THR A 729 -17.10 28.53 -12.09
CA THR A 729 -17.87 28.56 -13.34
C THR A 729 -19.35 28.32 -13.09
N ILE A 730 -20.17 29.23 -13.61
CA ILE A 730 -21.63 29.10 -13.60
C ILE A 730 -22.06 28.38 -14.86
N HIS A 731 -22.72 27.23 -14.69
CA HIS A 731 -23.33 26.48 -15.76
C HIS A 731 -24.84 26.75 -15.82
N GLU A 732 -25.39 26.80 -17.03
CA GLU A 732 -26.83 26.98 -17.27
C GLU A 732 -27.25 26.10 -18.44
N ILE A 733 -28.25 25.27 -18.27
CA ILE A 733 -28.82 24.39 -19.30
C ILE A 733 -30.33 24.41 -19.29
N GLN A 734 -30.90 24.29 -20.46
CA GLN A 734 -32.34 24.16 -20.62
C GLN A 734 -32.76 22.69 -20.57
N LEU A 735 -33.55 22.33 -19.59
CA LEU A 735 -34.19 21.02 -19.48
C LEU A 735 -35.70 21.12 -19.83
N PRO A 736 -36.37 20.01 -20.12
CA PRO A 736 -37.83 20.03 -20.40
C PRO A 736 -38.68 20.63 -19.28
N GLN A 737 -38.19 20.51 -18.03
CA GLN A 737 -38.87 21.00 -16.84
C GLN A 737 -38.46 22.42 -16.41
N GLY A 738 -37.52 23.06 -17.08
CA GLY A 738 -37.04 24.42 -16.75
C GLY A 738 -35.52 24.59 -16.94
N VAL A 739 -35.03 25.75 -16.52
CA VAL A 739 -33.59 26.04 -16.54
C VAL A 739 -32.95 25.48 -15.28
N LEU A 740 -31.89 24.66 -15.46
CA LEU A 740 -30.99 24.25 -14.37
C LEU A 740 -29.75 25.13 -14.40
N ARG A 741 -29.48 25.76 -13.27
CA ARG A 741 -28.26 26.62 -13.10
C ARG A 741 -27.53 26.23 -11.84
N TRP A 742 -26.22 26.03 -11.97
CA TRP A 742 -25.36 25.68 -10.84
C TRP A 742 -23.95 26.27 -11.00
N THR A 743 -23.16 26.18 -9.94
CA THR A 743 -21.77 26.63 -9.93
C THR A 743 -20.85 25.43 -9.68
N GLY A 744 -19.72 25.39 -10.39
CA GLY A 744 -18.72 24.32 -10.26
C GLY A 744 -19.01 23.08 -11.11
N PRO A 745 -18.11 22.09 -11.13
CA PRO A 745 -18.17 20.95 -12.07
C PRO A 745 -19.32 19.96 -11.82
N GLN A 746 -19.88 19.95 -10.60
CA GLN A 746 -20.98 19.06 -10.23
C GLN A 746 -21.96 19.76 -9.29
N ALA A 747 -23.22 19.43 -9.40
CA ALA A 747 -24.24 19.87 -8.44
C ALA A 747 -25.30 18.80 -8.21
N VAL A 748 -25.96 18.94 -7.07
CA VAL A 748 -27.13 18.16 -6.67
C VAL A 748 -28.22 19.14 -6.23
N GLU A 749 -29.35 19.14 -6.92
CA GLU A 749 -30.45 20.09 -6.72
C GLU A 749 -31.77 19.37 -6.49
N ALA A 750 -32.61 19.85 -5.55
CA ALA A 750 -34.00 19.40 -5.40
C ALA A 750 -34.88 20.06 -6.47
N MET A 751 -35.80 19.29 -7.06
CA MET A 751 -36.71 19.78 -8.11
C MET A 751 -38.13 19.99 -7.59
#